data_5b36f13e16f769fc4b9900234f150e47
#
_entry.id   5b36f13e16f769fc4b9900234f150e47
#
_cell.length_a   1.000
_cell.length_b   1.000
_cell.length_c   1.000
_cell.angle_alpha   90.00
_cell.angle_beta   90.00
_cell.angle_gamma   90.00
#
_symmetry.space_group_name_H-M   'P 1'
#
loop_
_entity.id
_entity.type
_entity.pdbx_description
1 polymer ?
#
loop_
_entity_poly.entity_id
_entity_poly.type
_entity_poly.pdbx_seq_one_letter_code
_entity_poly.pdbx_strand_id
1 'polypeptide(L)'
;MATEKLVIVGNGMAPGRMLEHLFEQAPGRYDVTIFNAEPRVNYDRIMLSPVLSGEKSFDEIVIHDDAWYETHGVTLHRGARVTEIDRAAKTVTSANGITAEYDRLVIATGSNPFIIPVPGHDLKGVMAYRDLDDVEAMLAATKKRSGRAVVIGGGLLGLEAAAGLKMRGMKVTVLHLMPTLMERQLDQSAGFLLQEDLRARGIGVLCQANTKKIHGDDCVTGVELEDGTLIDTDIVVMAVGIRPSTSLAQQAGLEVNRGIVCDAQLTTSDPAISAIGECVEVDGRVYGLVAPLYTMAKILAARLADAPIDDYVHAETPTKLKVTGVNLYSVGDFAEGDDREEVVLRDAARGTYKRVLIKEDRVIGAVLYGDVADGGWYNELLRKGEDVRDIRETLIFGQAFQNAGNSDPLAAVANLADDAEICGCNGICKGAITGAIKDKGLTTLDEVRAHTKASASCGTCTNLVESLMALTLGDGFDASAPKPMCGCTHLPHGDVRRLIKANGLKSIPAVMQELEWTTSGGCAKCRPALNYYLLADWPGEYVDDNQSRFINERVHANIQKDGTYSVIPRMWGGMTNSDELRAIADVVDKFDIPTVHVTGGQRIDLLGVKKEDLPGVWADLNKAGMVSGHAYGKSLRTVKTCVGTNWCRMGTQDSTGLGVALEKFLWGSWTPHKVKLAVSGCPRNCAEATCKDIGVVCVDSGYELHYAGAAGIHIQGTTKLATLESEEEVMEVTAAMMQMYREQGFYLERIYKWADRVGHDTIREQILDNPETRRAYYDRFVFSQQFAQTDPWSERVSGKDKHEFKPMADLSSPGLSTSMEPAE
;
A
#
# COMPACT_ATOMS: atom_id res chain seq x y z
N MET A 1 28.63 -31.22 -25.74
CA MET A 1 29.17 -29.95 -26.24
C MET A 1 29.56 -29.12 -25.06
N ALA A 2 30.65 -28.33 -25.09
CA ALA A 2 30.95 -27.42 -23.96
C ALA A 2 29.82 -26.41 -23.86
N THR A 3 29.37 -26.10 -22.66
CA THR A 3 28.33 -25.10 -22.38
C THR A 3 28.86 -23.72 -22.78
N GLU A 4 28.13 -22.96 -23.58
CA GLU A 4 28.52 -21.60 -24.00
C GLU A 4 28.54 -20.66 -22.79
N LYS A 5 29.50 -19.76 -22.74
CA LYS A 5 29.65 -18.75 -21.66
C LYS A 5 28.85 -17.50 -22.01
N LEU A 6 27.82 -17.19 -21.19
CA LEU A 6 27.05 -15.97 -21.30
C LEU A 6 27.45 -15.02 -20.15
N VAL A 7 28.05 -13.88 -20.51
CA VAL A 7 28.36 -12.84 -19.55
C VAL A 7 27.36 -11.70 -19.67
N ILE A 8 26.86 -11.20 -18.54
CA ILE A 8 25.90 -10.10 -18.47
C ILE A 8 26.49 -8.97 -17.62
N VAL A 9 26.52 -7.76 -18.17
CA VAL A 9 26.98 -6.55 -17.47
C VAL A 9 25.78 -5.72 -17.04
N GLY A 10 25.45 -5.83 -15.77
CA GLY A 10 24.29 -5.22 -15.15
C GLY A 10 23.27 -6.27 -14.66
N ASN A 11 22.66 -6.01 -13.50
CA ASN A 11 21.65 -6.89 -12.86
C ASN A 11 20.34 -6.16 -12.57
N GLY A 12 19.90 -5.31 -13.50
CA GLY A 12 18.64 -4.59 -13.41
C GLY A 12 17.44 -5.43 -13.84
N MET A 13 16.27 -4.78 -13.97
CA MET A 13 15.00 -5.46 -14.30
C MET A 13 15.02 -6.13 -15.68
N ALA A 14 15.62 -5.48 -16.70
CA ALA A 14 15.67 -6.04 -18.07
C ALA A 14 16.48 -7.35 -18.17
N PRO A 15 17.73 -7.44 -17.70
CA PRO A 15 18.47 -8.69 -17.75
C PRO A 15 17.87 -9.78 -16.85
N GLY A 16 17.31 -9.44 -15.69
CA GLY A 16 16.58 -10.41 -14.86
C GLY A 16 15.41 -11.04 -15.61
N ARG A 17 14.59 -10.21 -16.26
CA ARG A 17 13.47 -10.70 -17.09
C ARG A 17 13.93 -11.52 -18.29
N MET A 18 15.03 -11.14 -18.92
CA MET A 18 15.62 -11.90 -20.00
C MET A 18 16.06 -13.30 -19.53
N LEU A 19 16.68 -13.41 -18.38
CA LEU A 19 17.11 -14.70 -17.82
C LEU A 19 15.91 -15.59 -17.45
N GLU A 20 14.84 -15.05 -16.91
CA GLU A 20 13.59 -15.81 -16.66
C GLU A 20 13.12 -16.50 -17.97
N HIS A 21 12.99 -15.72 -19.05
CA HIS A 21 12.58 -16.26 -20.35
C HIS A 21 13.61 -17.23 -20.97
N LEU A 22 14.90 -16.95 -20.80
CA LEU A 22 15.95 -17.82 -21.32
C LEU A 22 15.95 -19.19 -20.63
N PHE A 23 15.83 -19.21 -19.32
CA PHE A 23 15.81 -20.47 -18.54
C PHE A 23 14.54 -21.28 -18.78
N GLU A 24 13.42 -20.64 -19.06
CA GLU A 24 12.19 -21.32 -19.49
C GLU A 24 12.33 -21.98 -20.87
N GLN A 25 12.99 -21.29 -21.83
CA GLN A 25 13.07 -21.75 -23.22
C GLN A 25 14.27 -22.67 -23.47
N ALA A 26 15.39 -22.45 -22.82
CA ALA A 26 16.64 -23.20 -23.05
C ALA A 26 17.39 -23.46 -21.73
N PRO A 27 16.84 -24.25 -20.80
CA PRO A 27 17.47 -24.52 -19.51
C PRO A 27 18.83 -25.22 -19.69
N GLY A 28 19.85 -24.70 -18.99
CA GLY A 28 21.19 -25.28 -18.98
C GLY A 28 22.02 -25.07 -20.24
N ARG A 29 21.57 -24.23 -21.19
CA ARG A 29 22.30 -23.93 -22.43
C ARG A 29 23.57 -23.13 -22.19
N TYR A 30 23.57 -22.22 -21.23
CA TYR A 30 24.66 -21.29 -20.92
C TYR A 30 25.20 -21.47 -19.51
N ASP A 31 26.50 -21.28 -19.38
CA ASP A 31 27.16 -20.96 -18.12
C ASP A 31 27.08 -19.43 -17.92
N VAL A 32 26.23 -18.99 -16.97
CA VAL A 32 25.86 -17.58 -16.85
C VAL A 32 26.66 -16.89 -15.74
N THR A 33 27.36 -15.82 -16.11
CA THR A 33 28.07 -14.94 -15.16
C THR A 33 27.52 -13.52 -15.26
N ILE A 34 27.11 -12.93 -14.14
CA ILE A 34 26.59 -11.57 -14.04
C ILE A 34 27.55 -10.68 -13.23
N PHE A 35 27.88 -9.52 -13.81
CA PHE A 35 28.58 -8.45 -13.10
C PHE A 35 27.60 -7.37 -12.71
N ASN A 36 27.38 -7.16 -11.42
CA ASN A 36 26.55 -6.10 -10.88
C ASN A 36 27.38 -5.02 -10.20
N ALA A 37 27.20 -3.77 -10.60
CA ALA A 37 27.85 -2.63 -9.97
C ALA A 37 27.32 -2.35 -8.54
N GLU A 38 26.06 -2.67 -8.29
CA GLU A 38 25.44 -2.54 -6.96
C GLU A 38 25.79 -3.76 -6.08
N PRO A 39 25.90 -3.58 -4.74
CA PRO A 39 26.19 -4.68 -3.81
C PRO A 39 24.95 -5.54 -3.47
N ARG A 40 23.87 -5.40 -4.21
CA ARG A 40 22.56 -6.01 -3.95
C ARG A 40 22.14 -6.99 -5.04
N VAL A 41 21.15 -7.82 -4.76
CA VAL A 41 20.45 -8.67 -5.73
C VAL A 41 19.54 -7.84 -6.63
N ASN A 42 18.90 -8.49 -7.62
CA ASN A 42 17.92 -7.85 -8.51
C ASN A 42 16.66 -7.41 -7.75
N TYR A 43 16.20 -6.19 -7.97
CA TYR A 43 15.01 -5.64 -7.33
C TYR A 43 14.18 -4.79 -8.30
N ASP A 44 12.89 -4.61 -7.96
CA ASP A 44 11.95 -3.80 -8.73
C ASP A 44 12.18 -2.30 -8.49
N ARG A 45 12.84 -1.64 -9.43
CA ARG A 45 13.12 -0.18 -9.38
C ARG A 45 11.86 0.67 -9.45
N ILE A 46 10.76 0.13 -9.99
CA ILE A 46 9.47 0.81 -9.99
C ILE A 46 8.94 1.00 -8.56
N MET A 47 9.38 0.14 -7.64
CA MET A 47 8.95 0.14 -6.23
C MET A 47 9.86 0.97 -5.32
N LEU A 48 10.83 1.73 -5.83
CA LEU A 48 11.65 2.63 -5.02
C LEU A 48 10.81 3.72 -4.32
N SER A 49 9.76 4.22 -4.98
CA SER A 49 8.86 5.24 -4.40
C SER A 49 8.07 4.70 -3.21
N PRO A 50 7.43 3.51 -3.23
CA PRO A 50 6.90 2.83 -2.05
C PRO A 50 7.91 2.57 -0.93
N VAL A 51 9.18 2.30 -1.23
CA VAL A 51 10.23 2.18 -0.21
C VAL A 51 10.53 3.54 0.42
N LEU A 52 10.67 4.58 -0.38
CA LEU A 52 10.90 5.94 0.11
C LEU A 52 9.72 6.41 0.98
N SER A 53 8.49 6.19 0.58
CA SER A 53 7.30 6.55 1.37
C SER A 53 7.13 5.70 2.64
N GLY A 54 7.68 4.49 2.67
CA GLY A 54 7.57 3.54 3.78
C GLY A 54 6.39 2.58 3.68
N GLU A 55 5.80 2.49 2.52
CA GLU A 55 4.74 1.53 2.22
C GLU A 55 5.28 0.12 2.03
N LYS A 56 6.57 0.01 1.59
CA LYS A 56 7.28 -1.26 1.40
C LYS A 56 8.68 -1.21 2.01
N SER A 57 9.20 -2.39 2.38
CA SER A 57 10.60 -2.62 2.72
C SER A 57 11.41 -3.00 1.47
N PHE A 58 12.76 -3.04 1.59
CA PHE A 58 13.61 -3.52 0.51
C PHE A 58 13.33 -4.98 0.15
N ASP A 59 13.19 -5.85 1.15
CA ASP A 59 12.97 -7.28 0.92
C ASP A 59 11.68 -7.57 0.13
N GLU A 60 10.67 -6.71 0.26
CA GLU A 60 9.40 -6.84 -0.48
C GLU A 60 9.50 -6.44 -1.95
N ILE A 61 10.59 -5.79 -2.37
CA ILE A 61 10.81 -5.38 -3.77
C ILE A 61 11.90 -6.20 -4.47
N VAL A 62 12.51 -7.17 -3.78
CA VAL A 62 13.45 -8.11 -4.40
C VAL A 62 12.71 -8.98 -5.43
N ILE A 63 13.25 -9.06 -6.65
CA ILE A 63 12.70 -9.90 -7.73
C ILE A 63 13.35 -11.28 -7.70
N HIS A 64 14.68 -11.32 -7.63
CA HIS A 64 15.47 -12.56 -7.56
C HIS A 64 16.36 -12.49 -6.32
N ASP A 65 16.16 -13.43 -5.40
CA ASP A 65 16.97 -13.61 -4.20
C ASP A 65 18.19 -14.52 -4.46
N ASP A 66 19.04 -14.73 -3.47
CA ASP A 66 20.22 -15.57 -3.60
C ASP A 66 19.87 -17.00 -3.99
N ALA A 67 18.81 -17.56 -3.46
CA ALA A 67 18.36 -18.91 -3.77
C ALA A 67 17.95 -19.07 -5.24
N TRP A 68 17.42 -18.02 -5.85
CA TRP A 68 17.09 -18.03 -7.28
C TRP A 68 18.35 -18.17 -8.14
N TYR A 69 19.42 -17.41 -7.87
CA TYR A 69 20.68 -17.51 -8.62
C TYR A 69 21.35 -18.89 -8.44
N GLU A 70 21.36 -19.39 -7.20
CA GLU A 70 21.90 -20.72 -6.90
C GLU A 70 21.13 -21.83 -7.64
N THR A 71 19.81 -21.78 -7.64
CA THR A 71 18.96 -22.79 -8.31
C THR A 71 19.19 -22.84 -9.81
N HIS A 72 19.50 -21.69 -10.44
CA HIS A 72 19.73 -21.61 -11.88
C HIS A 72 21.22 -21.71 -12.25
N GLY A 73 22.12 -21.94 -11.30
CA GLY A 73 23.55 -22.06 -11.53
C GLY A 73 24.22 -20.77 -12.03
N VAL A 74 23.69 -19.60 -11.64
CA VAL A 74 24.19 -18.28 -12.06
C VAL A 74 25.27 -17.79 -11.12
N THR A 75 26.44 -17.43 -11.67
CA THR A 75 27.51 -16.75 -10.91
C THR A 75 27.24 -15.26 -10.88
N LEU A 76 26.86 -14.70 -9.70
CA LEU A 76 26.60 -13.28 -9.50
C LEU A 76 27.73 -12.59 -8.76
N HIS A 77 28.44 -11.67 -9.42
CA HIS A 77 29.46 -10.80 -8.81
C HIS A 77 28.83 -9.46 -8.41
N ARG A 78 28.60 -9.24 -7.11
CA ARG A 78 28.04 -7.99 -6.55
C ARG A 78 29.14 -6.97 -6.24
N GLY A 79 28.84 -5.68 -6.40
CA GLY A 79 29.82 -4.62 -6.23
C GLY A 79 30.98 -4.67 -7.24
N ALA A 80 30.77 -5.40 -8.35
CA ALA A 80 31.75 -5.66 -9.39
C ALA A 80 31.46 -4.84 -10.65
N ARG A 81 31.69 -3.53 -10.58
CA ARG A 81 31.51 -2.63 -11.74
C ARG A 81 32.49 -2.99 -12.83
N VAL A 82 31.99 -3.34 -14.01
CA VAL A 82 32.83 -3.59 -15.20
C VAL A 82 33.43 -2.28 -15.69
N THR A 83 34.73 -2.31 -15.95
CA THR A 83 35.52 -1.18 -16.46
C THR A 83 36.13 -1.41 -17.83
N GLU A 84 36.21 -2.67 -18.30
CA GLU A 84 36.83 -3.02 -19.59
C GLU A 84 36.10 -4.19 -20.23
N ILE A 85 35.94 -4.11 -21.56
CA ILE A 85 35.53 -5.21 -22.45
C ILE A 85 36.60 -5.34 -23.52
N ASP A 86 37.35 -6.44 -23.50
CA ASP A 86 38.27 -6.79 -24.61
C ASP A 86 37.55 -7.68 -25.63
N ARG A 87 37.19 -7.11 -26.76
CA ARG A 87 36.46 -7.80 -27.82
C ARG A 87 37.33 -8.83 -28.57
N ALA A 88 38.66 -8.61 -28.64
CA ALA A 88 39.57 -9.52 -29.29
C ALA A 88 39.83 -10.77 -28.44
N ALA A 89 40.08 -10.58 -27.16
CA ALA A 89 40.24 -11.67 -26.20
C ALA A 89 38.88 -12.28 -25.74
N LYS A 90 37.74 -11.61 -26.01
CA LYS A 90 36.41 -11.95 -25.52
C LYS A 90 36.38 -12.05 -23.98
N THR A 91 36.90 -11.04 -23.31
CA THR A 91 36.91 -10.96 -21.84
C THR A 91 36.25 -9.69 -21.33
N VAL A 92 35.70 -9.79 -20.11
CA VAL A 92 35.16 -8.65 -19.38
C VAL A 92 35.93 -8.54 -18.05
N THR A 93 36.40 -7.34 -17.70
CA THR A 93 37.13 -7.09 -16.45
C THR A 93 36.43 -6.02 -15.60
N SER A 94 36.30 -6.30 -14.31
CA SER A 94 35.70 -5.39 -13.33
C SER A 94 36.74 -4.56 -12.59
N ALA A 95 36.34 -3.45 -11.96
CA ALA A 95 37.22 -2.55 -11.18
C ALA A 95 37.94 -3.24 -10.02
N ASN A 96 37.37 -4.32 -9.47
CA ASN A 96 37.97 -5.15 -8.43
C ASN A 96 38.80 -6.32 -8.97
N GLY A 97 39.12 -6.36 -10.28
CA GLY A 97 40.01 -7.30 -10.90
C GLY A 97 39.44 -8.67 -11.26
N ILE A 98 38.12 -8.85 -11.12
CA ILE A 98 37.44 -10.08 -11.57
C ILE A 98 37.36 -10.05 -13.10
N THR A 99 37.80 -11.11 -13.75
CA THR A 99 37.76 -11.26 -15.20
C THR A 99 36.98 -12.53 -15.56
N ALA A 100 36.10 -12.43 -16.57
CA ALA A 100 35.37 -13.55 -17.16
C ALA A 100 35.50 -13.56 -18.69
N GLU A 101 35.63 -14.76 -19.28
CA GLU A 101 35.56 -14.97 -20.72
C GLU A 101 34.10 -15.14 -21.15
N TYR A 102 33.78 -14.74 -22.39
CA TYR A 102 32.44 -14.90 -22.95
C TYR A 102 32.41 -15.45 -24.36
N ASP A 103 31.42 -16.28 -24.67
CA ASP A 103 31.03 -16.60 -26.05
C ASP A 103 29.94 -15.62 -26.52
N ARG A 104 29.06 -15.23 -25.59
CA ARG A 104 28.03 -14.20 -25.74
C ARG A 104 28.12 -13.19 -24.60
N LEU A 105 28.01 -11.91 -24.95
CA LEU A 105 27.99 -10.81 -23.99
C LEU A 105 26.68 -10.01 -24.10
N VAL A 106 26.06 -9.70 -22.97
CA VAL A 106 24.90 -8.81 -22.90
C VAL A 106 25.24 -7.57 -22.06
N ILE A 107 25.17 -6.39 -22.69
CA ILE A 107 25.33 -5.10 -21.99
C ILE A 107 23.96 -4.61 -21.55
N ALA A 108 23.77 -4.50 -20.23
CA ALA A 108 22.53 -4.06 -19.59
C ALA A 108 22.82 -3.00 -18.49
N THR A 109 23.71 -2.05 -18.84
CA THR A 109 24.24 -1.02 -17.91
C THR A 109 23.21 0.05 -17.51
N GLY A 110 22.03 0.05 -18.13
CA GLY A 110 20.95 0.95 -17.80
C GLY A 110 21.24 2.41 -18.12
N SER A 111 20.86 3.32 -17.24
CA SER A 111 21.02 4.77 -17.42
C SER A 111 21.56 5.43 -16.15
N ASN A 112 22.16 6.61 -16.32
CA ASN A 112 22.61 7.47 -15.24
C ASN A 112 21.65 8.64 -15.04
N PRO A 113 21.39 9.10 -13.81
CA PRO A 113 20.64 10.34 -13.56
C PRO A 113 21.42 11.53 -14.14
N PHE A 114 20.67 12.49 -14.69
CA PHE A 114 21.28 13.72 -15.12
C PHE A 114 21.34 14.71 -13.96
N ILE A 115 22.54 15.14 -13.63
CA ILE A 115 22.80 16.19 -12.62
C ILE A 115 23.02 17.49 -13.37
N ILE A 116 22.24 18.54 -13.03
CA ILE A 116 22.39 19.86 -13.63
C ILE A 116 23.73 20.45 -13.20
N PRO A 117 24.59 20.90 -14.11
CA PRO A 117 25.92 21.40 -13.80
C PRO A 117 25.89 22.87 -13.31
N VAL A 118 25.09 23.17 -12.29
CA VAL A 118 25.04 24.47 -11.63
C VAL A 118 26.05 24.54 -10.50
N PRO A 119 26.57 25.72 -10.13
CA PRO A 119 27.46 25.86 -8.98
C PRO A 119 26.84 25.25 -7.71
N GLY A 120 27.57 24.41 -6.99
CA GLY A 120 27.11 23.71 -5.79
C GLY A 120 26.37 22.40 -6.03
N HIS A 121 26.33 21.89 -7.27
CA HIS A 121 25.71 20.61 -7.59
C HIS A 121 26.38 19.39 -6.94
N ASP A 122 27.60 19.54 -6.44
CA ASP A 122 28.43 18.54 -5.79
C ASP A 122 28.45 18.64 -4.24
N LEU A 123 27.71 19.58 -3.67
CA LEU A 123 27.60 19.74 -2.22
C LEU A 123 26.95 18.50 -1.56
N LYS A 124 27.37 18.19 -0.32
CA LYS A 124 26.69 17.16 0.48
C LYS A 124 25.22 17.54 0.69
N GLY A 125 24.33 16.62 0.38
CA GLY A 125 22.87 16.85 0.41
C GLY A 125 22.27 17.14 -0.96
N VAL A 126 23.09 17.26 -2.03
CA VAL A 126 22.61 17.12 -3.41
C VAL A 126 22.66 15.65 -3.76
N MET A 127 21.55 15.10 -4.24
CA MET A 127 21.39 13.69 -4.55
C MET A 127 20.51 13.48 -5.78
N ALA A 128 20.67 12.33 -6.42
CA ALA A 128 19.77 11.86 -7.47
C ALA A 128 18.59 11.08 -6.88
N TYR A 129 17.76 10.53 -7.74
CA TYR A 129 16.74 9.53 -7.39
C TYR A 129 16.72 8.45 -8.47
N ARG A 130 17.55 7.41 -8.29
CA ARG A 130 17.74 6.40 -9.34
C ARG A 130 17.80 4.96 -8.82
N ASP A 131 18.41 4.77 -7.66
CA ASP A 131 18.64 3.45 -7.07
C ASP A 131 18.38 3.46 -5.56
N LEU A 132 18.69 2.35 -4.91
CA LEU A 132 18.42 2.18 -3.50
C LEU A 132 19.38 2.99 -2.63
N ASP A 133 20.61 3.24 -3.07
CA ASP A 133 21.56 4.09 -2.35
C ASP A 133 21.04 5.54 -2.27
N ASP A 134 20.42 6.02 -3.35
CA ASP A 134 19.75 7.31 -3.37
C ASP A 134 18.58 7.34 -2.37
N VAL A 135 17.77 6.28 -2.33
CA VAL A 135 16.65 6.17 -1.36
C VAL A 135 17.16 6.15 0.08
N GLU A 136 18.22 5.38 0.38
CA GLU A 136 18.83 5.32 1.70
C GLU A 136 19.40 6.68 2.12
N ALA A 137 20.05 7.42 1.20
CA ALA A 137 20.53 8.76 1.44
C ALA A 137 19.39 9.74 1.76
N MET A 138 18.27 9.69 1.01
CA MET A 138 17.08 10.48 1.29
C MET A 138 16.47 10.11 2.65
N LEU A 139 16.33 8.81 2.97
CA LEU A 139 15.82 8.35 4.26
C LEU A 139 16.70 8.80 5.43
N ALA A 140 18.04 8.79 5.27
CA ALA A 140 18.95 9.30 6.27
C ALA A 140 18.76 10.82 6.50
N ALA A 141 18.51 11.57 5.44
CA ALA A 141 18.27 13.00 5.52
C ALA A 141 16.93 13.36 6.21
N THR A 142 15.91 12.51 6.10
CA THR A 142 14.60 12.75 6.77
C THR A 142 14.68 12.70 8.30
N LYS A 143 15.76 12.13 8.87
CA LYS A 143 15.96 12.06 10.33
C LYS A 143 16.42 13.38 10.95
N LYS A 144 16.75 14.40 10.14
CA LYS A 144 17.16 15.73 10.61
C LYS A 144 15.93 16.58 10.98
N ARG A 145 16.01 17.36 12.07
CA ARG A 145 14.86 18.06 12.67
C ARG A 145 14.25 19.20 11.82
N SER A 146 14.97 19.84 10.92
CA SER A 146 14.48 20.96 10.11
C SER A 146 13.73 20.52 8.84
N GLY A 147 14.06 19.38 8.31
CA GLY A 147 13.33 18.62 7.28
C GLY A 147 12.80 19.40 6.08
N ARG A 148 13.63 20.25 5.41
CA ARG A 148 13.28 20.93 4.16
C ARG A 148 13.95 20.25 2.97
N ALA A 149 13.19 20.00 1.92
CA ALA A 149 13.69 19.41 0.69
C ALA A 149 13.26 20.23 -0.53
N VAL A 150 14.17 20.44 -1.44
CA VAL A 150 13.90 20.91 -2.78
C VAL A 150 14.07 19.75 -3.75
N VAL A 151 13.06 19.53 -4.60
CA VAL A 151 13.12 18.56 -5.70
C VAL A 151 13.16 19.34 -7.00
N ILE A 152 14.25 19.19 -7.75
CA ILE A 152 14.40 19.81 -9.07
C ILE A 152 13.96 18.79 -10.13
N GLY A 153 12.85 19.07 -10.80
CA GLY A 153 12.21 18.23 -11.80
C GLY A 153 10.77 17.89 -11.46
N GLY A 154 9.83 18.35 -12.27
CA GLY A 154 8.38 18.13 -12.14
C GLY A 154 7.86 16.97 -12.99
N GLY A 155 8.73 16.05 -13.39
CA GLY A 155 8.36 14.79 -14.06
C GLY A 155 8.02 13.66 -13.06
N LEU A 156 7.73 12.46 -13.57
CA LEU A 156 7.30 11.28 -12.79
C LEU A 156 8.15 11.05 -11.53
N LEU A 157 9.46 10.82 -11.70
CA LEU A 157 10.35 10.49 -10.58
C LEU A 157 10.48 11.64 -9.57
N GLY A 158 10.50 12.89 -10.04
CA GLY A 158 10.59 14.04 -9.15
C GLY A 158 9.34 14.21 -8.27
N LEU A 159 8.16 14.01 -8.83
CA LEU A 159 6.90 14.06 -8.09
C LEU A 159 6.75 12.88 -7.12
N GLU A 160 7.21 11.70 -7.50
CA GLU A 160 7.28 10.53 -6.62
C GLU A 160 8.26 10.77 -5.45
N ALA A 161 9.45 11.32 -5.71
CA ALA A 161 10.40 11.71 -4.68
C ALA A 161 9.79 12.76 -3.72
N ALA A 162 9.15 13.79 -4.27
CA ALA A 162 8.51 14.85 -3.49
C ALA A 162 7.40 14.30 -2.58
N ALA A 163 6.56 13.42 -3.11
CA ALA A 163 5.50 12.77 -2.34
C ALA A 163 6.09 11.87 -1.23
N GLY A 164 7.09 11.04 -1.55
CA GLY A 164 7.76 10.17 -0.58
C GLY A 164 8.40 10.96 0.56
N LEU A 165 9.16 12.02 0.26
CA LEU A 165 9.78 12.91 1.26
C LEU A 165 8.71 13.64 2.10
N LYS A 166 7.60 14.04 1.50
CA LYS A 166 6.47 14.64 2.22
C LYS A 166 5.84 13.65 3.20
N MET A 167 5.63 12.41 2.80
CA MET A 167 5.13 11.35 3.67
C MET A 167 6.08 11.06 4.85
N ARG A 168 7.38 11.26 4.65
CA ARG A 168 8.41 11.19 5.72
C ARG A 168 8.48 12.46 6.59
N GLY A 169 7.57 13.42 6.39
CA GLY A 169 7.43 14.60 7.25
C GLY A 169 8.26 15.82 6.84
N MET A 170 8.92 15.79 5.68
CA MET A 170 9.66 16.97 5.18
C MET A 170 8.73 18.04 4.61
N LYS A 171 9.19 19.31 4.67
CA LYS A 171 8.59 20.41 3.89
C LYS A 171 9.23 20.36 2.50
N VAL A 172 8.43 20.05 1.48
CA VAL A 172 8.94 19.81 0.13
C VAL A 172 8.50 20.91 -0.82
N THR A 173 9.45 21.40 -1.63
CA THR A 173 9.19 22.31 -2.75
C THR A 173 9.73 21.69 -4.03
N VAL A 174 8.88 21.53 -5.04
CA VAL A 174 9.24 21.11 -6.40
C VAL A 174 9.55 22.32 -7.25
N LEU A 175 10.71 22.33 -7.89
CA LEU A 175 11.13 23.32 -8.89
C LEU A 175 11.06 22.68 -10.28
N HIS A 176 10.35 23.32 -11.19
CA HIS A 176 10.19 22.81 -12.54
C HIS A 176 10.45 23.89 -13.58
N LEU A 177 11.27 23.56 -14.58
CA LEU A 177 11.67 24.50 -15.61
C LEU A 177 10.52 24.88 -16.54
N MET A 178 9.65 23.92 -16.87
CA MET A 178 8.56 24.13 -17.81
C MET A 178 7.34 24.80 -17.15
N PRO A 179 6.40 25.35 -17.95
CA PRO A 179 5.21 26.02 -17.42
C PRO A 179 4.27 25.11 -16.63
N THR A 180 4.25 23.81 -16.95
CA THR A 180 3.35 22.81 -16.36
C THR A 180 4.11 21.57 -15.95
N LEU A 181 3.63 20.89 -14.89
CA LEU A 181 4.18 19.62 -14.47
C LEU A 181 3.90 18.51 -15.50
N MET A 182 4.85 17.56 -15.63
CA MET A 182 4.73 16.40 -16.51
C MET A 182 4.37 16.76 -17.97
N GLU A 183 4.94 17.81 -18.52
CA GLU A 183 4.66 18.35 -19.86
C GLU A 183 4.86 17.35 -21.01
N ARG A 184 5.57 16.26 -20.73
CA ARG A 184 5.75 15.15 -21.70
C ARG A 184 4.66 14.10 -21.63
N GLN A 185 3.84 14.10 -20.57
CA GLN A 185 2.79 13.14 -20.30
C GLN A 185 1.40 13.75 -20.14
N LEU A 186 1.33 15.06 -19.90
CA LEU A 186 0.07 15.77 -19.65
C LEU A 186 -0.03 17.01 -20.52
N ASP A 187 -1.25 17.34 -20.90
CA ASP A 187 -1.56 18.65 -21.45
C ASP A 187 -1.63 19.70 -20.35
N GLN A 188 -1.75 20.97 -20.72
CA GLN A 188 -1.74 22.09 -19.80
C GLN A 188 -2.84 21.99 -18.73
N SER A 189 -4.04 21.54 -19.10
CA SER A 189 -5.18 21.45 -18.19
C SER A 189 -4.98 20.36 -17.13
N ALA A 190 -4.54 19.18 -17.52
CA ALA A 190 -4.22 18.09 -16.59
C ALA A 190 -3.01 18.43 -15.71
N GLY A 191 -1.97 19.07 -16.28
CA GLY A 191 -0.81 19.55 -15.54
C GLY A 191 -1.17 20.59 -14.46
N PHE A 192 -2.10 21.48 -14.74
CA PHE A 192 -2.63 22.44 -13.77
C PHE A 192 -3.40 21.73 -12.63
N LEU A 193 -4.26 20.77 -12.94
CA LEU A 193 -4.99 19.98 -11.93
C LEU A 193 -4.01 19.24 -11.02
N LEU A 194 -2.96 18.65 -11.58
CA LEU A 194 -1.91 17.98 -10.83
C LEU A 194 -1.19 18.95 -9.88
N GLN A 195 -0.87 20.14 -10.36
CA GLN A 195 -0.21 21.16 -9.55
C GLN A 195 -1.07 21.60 -8.36
N GLU A 196 -2.36 21.81 -8.56
CA GLU A 196 -3.29 22.19 -7.49
C GLU A 196 -3.49 21.06 -6.48
N ASP A 197 -3.56 19.81 -6.93
CA ASP A 197 -3.66 18.66 -6.05
C ASP A 197 -2.41 18.49 -5.17
N LEU A 198 -1.22 18.65 -5.74
CA LEU A 198 0.04 18.60 -4.98
C LEU A 198 0.13 19.74 -3.96
N ARG A 199 -0.29 20.98 -4.32
CA ARG A 199 -0.37 22.11 -3.40
C ARG A 199 -1.35 21.85 -2.25
N ALA A 200 -2.53 21.30 -2.55
CA ALA A 200 -3.52 20.93 -1.53
C ALA A 200 -2.97 19.89 -0.54
N ARG A 201 -2.06 19.03 -0.99
CA ARG A 201 -1.33 18.06 -0.15
C ARG A 201 -0.15 18.68 0.61
N GLY A 202 0.08 19.97 0.46
CA GLY A 202 1.15 20.72 1.14
C GLY A 202 2.54 20.49 0.55
N ILE A 203 2.63 20.21 -0.74
CA ILE A 203 3.86 20.22 -1.53
C ILE A 203 3.91 21.56 -2.27
N GLY A 204 4.95 22.36 -2.03
CA GLY A 204 5.19 23.58 -2.79
C GLY A 204 5.53 23.25 -4.24
N VAL A 205 4.97 23.97 -5.21
CA VAL A 205 5.28 23.79 -6.64
C VAL A 205 5.56 25.15 -7.26
N LEU A 206 6.74 25.29 -7.86
CA LEU A 206 7.17 26.45 -8.63
C LEU A 206 7.53 25.98 -10.06
N CYS A 207 6.67 26.31 -11.01
CA CYS A 207 6.93 26.14 -12.44
C CYS A 207 7.67 27.35 -13.00
N GLN A 208 8.30 27.23 -14.17
CA GLN A 208 9.17 28.23 -14.79
C GLN A 208 10.31 28.64 -13.84
N ALA A 209 10.74 27.75 -12.98
CA ALA A 209 11.78 27.97 -11.97
C ALA A 209 13.12 27.40 -12.45
N ASN A 210 13.96 28.28 -13.00
CA ASN A 210 15.30 27.89 -13.44
C ASN A 210 16.30 28.01 -12.29
N THR A 211 16.95 26.90 -11.93
CA THR A 211 17.95 26.85 -10.87
C THR A 211 19.25 27.50 -11.36
N LYS A 212 19.72 28.51 -10.66
CA LYS A 212 20.97 29.22 -10.95
C LYS A 212 22.13 28.67 -10.16
N LYS A 213 21.93 28.44 -8.86
CA LYS A 213 22.99 28.01 -7.93
C LYS A 213 22.40 27.28 -6.74
N ILE A 214 23.17 26.31 -6.21
CA ILE A 214 22.91 25.67 -4.92
C ILE A 214 23.90 26.25 -3.92
N HIS A 215 23.40 26.77 -2.81
CA HIS A 215 24.17 27.41 -1.76
C HIS A 215 24.56 26.42 -0.66
N GLY A 216 25.71 26.63 -0.09
CA GLY A 216 26.27 25.88 1.04
C GLY A 216 27.79 25.98 1.05
N ASP A 217 28.38 25.64 2.18
CA ASP A 217 29.84 25.47 2.28
C ASP A 217 30.19 24.00 2.07
N ASP A 218 29.96 23.16 3.08
CA ASP A 218 30.14 21.68 2.98
C ASP A 218 28.82 20.96 2.64
N CYS A 219 27.69 21.53 3.08
CA CYS A 219 26.36 20.95 2.92
C CYS A 219 25.41 21.99 2.31
N VAL A 220 24.38 21.52 1.65
CA VAL A 220 23.31 22.35 1.09
C VAL A 220 22.62 23.17 2.19
N THR A 221 22.41 24.47 1.92
CA THR A 221 21.63 25.39 2.76
C THR A 221 20.49 26.06 2.02
N GLY A 222 20.54 26.11 0.67
CA GLY A 222 19.49 26.72 -0.13
C GLY A 222 19.71 26.58 -1.63
N VAL A 223 18.70 26.95 -2.39
CA VAL A 223 18.70 27.03 -3.87
C VAL A 223 18.35 28.45 -4.29
N GLU A 224 19.14 29.01 -5.19
CA GLU A 224 18.89 30.29 -5.84
C GLU A 224 18.37 30.07 -7.26
N LEU A 225 17.28 30.73 -7.60
CA LEU A 225 16.72 30.75 -8.94
C LEU A 225 17.28 31.93 -9.76
N GLU A 226 17.13 31.87 -11.08
CA GLU A 226 17.60 32.96 -12.00
C GLU A 226 16.93 34.30 -11.73
N ASP A 227 15.70 34.31 -11.21
CA ASP A 227 14.98 35.53 -10.81
C ASP A 227 15.45 36.14 -9.46
N GLY A 228 16.44 35.54 -8.81
CA GLY A 228 16.97 35.93 -7.52
C GLY A 228 16.21 35.38 -6.32
N THR A 229 15.18 34.59 -6.50
CA THR A 229 14.45 33.90 -5.42
C THR A 229 15.37 32.91 -4.70
N LEU A 230 15.43 33.01 -3.36
CA LEU A 230 16.17 32.10 -2.50
C LEU A 230 15.21 31.17 -1.77
N ILE A 231 15.49 29.87 -1.82
CA ILE A 231 14.70 28.82 -1.18
C ILE A 231 15.60 28.04 -0.22
N ASP A 232 15.36 28.20 1.06
CA ASP A 232 16.10 27.46 2.07
C ASP A 232 15.78 25.97 2.03
N THR A 233 16.82 25.12 2.06
CA THR A 233 16.65 23.67 2.02
C THR A 233 17.80 22.95 2.69
N ASP A 234 17.54 21.76 3.21
CA ASP A 234 18.56 20.90 3.81
C ASP A 234 19.07 19.84 2.82
N ILE A 235 18.27 19.54 1.79
CA ILE A 235 18.64 18.61 0.71
C ILE A 235 18.08 19.08 -0.63
N VAL A 236 18.75 18.72 -1.71
CA VAL A 236 18.28 18.89 -3.08
C VAL A 236 18.26 17.54 -3.78
N VAL A 237 17.10 17.14 -4.30
CA VAL A 237 16.95 15.94 -5.12
C VAL A 237 16.84 16.34 -6.58
N MET A 238 17.76 15.89 -7.43
CA MET A 238 17.74 16.16 -8.87
C MET A 238 17.08 15.01 -9.62
N ALA A 239 15.90 15.24 -10.19
CA ALA A 239 15.10 14.28 -10.95
C ALA A 239 14.71 14.86 -12.33
N VAL A 240 15.71 15.36 -13.06
CA VAL A 240 15.54 16.11 -14.32
C VAL A 240 15.78 15.27 -15.57
N GLY A 241 15.72 13.95 -15.43
CA GLY A 241 15.87 12.99 -16.49
C GLY A 241 17.08 12.08 -16.36
N ILE A 242 17.22 11.16 -17.29
CA ILE A 242 18.24 10.13 -17.33
C ILE A 242 18.98 10.17 -18.66
N ARG A 243 20.19 9.63 -18.69
CA ARG A 243 20.98 9.42 -19.90
C ARG A 243 21.43 7.97 -19.99
N PRO A 244 21.32 7.31 -21.14
CA PRO A 244 21.84 5.96 -21.35
C PRO A 244 23.30 5.81 -20.90
N SER A 245 23.62 4.73 -20.20
CA SER A 245 24.98 4.46 -19.74
C SER A 245 25.76 3.76 -20.84
N THR A 246 26.47 4.55 -21.67
CA THR A 246 27.13 4.11 -22.92
C THR A 246 28.64 4.05 -22.82
N SER A 247 29.25 4.61 -21.79
CA SER A 247 30.71 4.79 -21.70
C SER A 247 31.51 3.48 -21.86
N LEU A 248 31.04 2.39 -21.28
CA LEU A 248 31.67 1.08 -21.40
C LEU A 248 31.64 0.54 -22.84
N ALA A 249 30.49 0.67 -23.51
CA ALA A 249 30.34 0.26 -24.93
C ALA A 249 31.20 1.12 -25.87
N GLN A 250 31.26 2.43 -25.60
CA GLN A 250 32.10 3.37 -26.35
C GLN A 250 33.59 3.04 -26.20
N GLN A 251 34.05 2.75 -24.98
CA GLN A 251 35.44 2.32 -24.71
C GLN A 251 35.77 1.01 -25.40
N ALA A 252 34.83 0.09 -25.50
CA ALA A 252 34.95 -1.16 -26.21
C ALA A 252 34.91 -1.00 -27.78
N GLY A 253 34.73 0.22 -28.28
CA GLY A 253 34.66 0.50 -29.72
C GLY A 253 33.37 -0.01 -30.39
N LEU A 254 32.27 -0.12 -29.61
CA LEU A 254 30.94 -0.36 -30.17
C LEU A 254 30.31 0.93 -30.70
N GLU A 255 29.37 0.82 -31.62
CA GLU A 255 28.65 1.98 -32.14
C GLU A 255 27.71 2.55 -31.05
N VAL A 256 27.89 3.85 -30.80
CA VAL A 256 27.16 4.59 -29.77
C VAL A 256 26.70 5.94 -30.34
N ASN A 257 25.43 6.27 -30.13
CA ASN A 257 24.90 7.58 -30.40
C ASN A 257 24.31 8.15 -29.06
N ARG A 258 23.01 8.35 -28.92
CA ARG A 258 22.38 8.68 -27.64
C ARG A 258 22.34 7.49 -26.70
N GLY A 259 22.28 6.27 -27.25
CA GLY A 259 22.37 4.98 -26.61
C GLY A 259 23.37 4.08 -27.33
N ILE A 260 23.51 2.84 -26.87
CA ILE A 260 24.25 1.78 -27.60
C ILE A 260 23.38 1.40 -28.80
N VAL A 261 23.89 1.61 -30.01
CA VAL A 261 23.12 1.35 -31.23
C VAL A 261 22.95 -0.16 -31.42
N CYS A 262 21.69 -0.59 -31.52
CA CYS A 262 21.29 -1.96 -31.75
C CYS A 262 20.32 -2.08 -32.90
N ASP A 263 20.38 -3.22 -33.61
CA ASP A 263 19.36 -3.60 -34.58
C ASP A 263 18.04 -4.04 -33.87
N ALA A 264 17.04 -4.39 -34.67
CA ALA A 264 15.75 -4.86 -34.15
C ALA A 264 15.84 -6.24 -33.45
N GLN A 265 16.94 -6.96 -33.58
CA GLN A 265 17.25 -8.19 -32.87
C GLN A 265 18.13 -7.95 -31.62
N LEU A 266 18.32 -6.67 -31.23
CA LEU A 266 19.12 -6.24 -30.09
C LEU A 266 20.60 -6.63 -30.15
N THR A 267 21.14 -6.76 -31.38
CA THR A 267 22.56 -6.97 -31.63
C THR A 267 23.25 -5.62 -31.79
N THR A 268 24.43 -5.47 -31.20
CA THR A 268 25.25 -4.27 -31.37
C THR A 268 26.05 -4.36 -32.70
N SER A 269 26.98 -3.43 -32.96
CA SER A 269 27.95 -3.49 -34.06
C SER A 269 28.89 -4.70 -34.00
N ASP A 270 28.84 -5.50 -32.91
CA ASP A 270 29.58 -6.77 -32.73
C ASP A 270 28.56 -7.92 -32.59
N PRO A 271 28.56 -8.93 -33.47
CA PRO A 271 27.57 -10.02 -33.43
C PRO A 271 27.65 -10.92 -32.21
N ALA A 272 28.74 -10.90 -31.44
CA ALA A 272 28.87 -11.62 -30.18
C ALA A 272 28.32 -10.82 -28.98
N ILE A 273 28.01 -9.51 -29.18
CA ILE A 273 27.58 -8.59 -28.14
C ILE A 273 26.17 -8.07 -28.42
N SER A 274 25.28 -8.27 -27.48
CA SER A 274 23.92 -7.71 -27.45
C SER A 274 23.82 -6.65 -26.41
N ALA A 275 22.79 -5.76 -26.52
CA ALA A 275 22.45 -4.86 -25.43
C ALA A 275 20.95 -4.75 -25.25
N ILE A 276 20.53 -4.58 -23.99
CA ILE A 276 19.11 -4.40 -23.61
C ILE A 276 18.95 -3.38 -22.47
N GLY A 277 17.76 -2.85 -22.34
CA GLY A 277 17.45 -1.93 -21.26
C GLY A 277 17.61 -0.47 -21.63
N GLU A 278 17.71 0.41 -20.65
CA GLU A 278 17.78 1.86 -20.85
C GLU A 278 19.10 2.36 -21.48
N CYS A 279 20.09 1.47 -21.64
CA CYS A 279 21.37 1.82 -22.29
C CYS A 279 21.30 1.78 -23.81
N VAL A 280 20.24 1.22 -24.41
CA VAL A 280 20.17 0.98 -25.85
C VAL A 280 19.51 2.12 -26.63
N GLU A 281 19.84 2.15 -27.93
CA GLU A 281 19.15 2.92 -28.94
C GLU A 281 18.76 1.98 -30.10
N VAL A 282 17.46 1.88 -30.37
CA VAL A 282 16.91 1.11 -31.50
C VAL A 282 16.08 2.08 -32.34
N ASP A 283 16.31 2.10 -33.65
CA ASP A 283 15.65 3.01 -34.61
C ASP A 283 15.70 4.50 -34.19
N GLY A 284 16.85 4.95 -33.63
CA GLY A 284 17.06 6.32 -33.18
C GLY A 284 16.28 6.68 -31.90
N ARG A 285 15.66 5.70 -31.20
CA ARG A 285 14.89 5.90 -29.95
C ARG A 285 15.68 5.38 -28.76
N VAL A 286 15.58 6.13 -27.64
CA VAL A 286 16.07 5.72 -26.33
C VAL A 286 14.88 5.58 -25.37
N TYR A 287 15.03 4.77 -24.33
CA TYR A 287 13.93 4.29 -23.51
C TYR A 287 14.12 4.67 -22.04
N GLY A 288 13.02 4.92 -21.35
CA GLY A 288 13.02 5.25 -19.92
C GLY A 288 11.82 4.65 -19.17
N LEU A 289 11.02 3.82 -19.84
CA LEU A 289 9.90 3.08 -19.26
C LEU A 289 10.17 1.57 -19.32
N VAL A 290 9.65 0.82 -18.36
CA VAL A 290 10.01 -0.62 -18.20
C VAL A 290 9.37 -1.52 -19.26
N ALA A 291 8.13 -1.24 -19.71
CA ALA A 291 7.42 -2.12 -20.63
C ALA A 291 8.19 -2.40 -21.94
N PRO A 292 8.75 -1.41 -22.67
CA PRO A 292 9.60 -1.66 -23.82
C PRO A 292 10.82 -2.51 -23.50
N LEU A 293 11.42 -2.35 -22.31
CA LEU A 293 12.60 -3.10 -21.88
C LEU A 293 12.28 -4.59 -21.66
N TYR A 294 11.09 -4.92 -21.21
CA TYR A 294 10.64 -6.30 -21.06
C TYR A 294 10.35 -6.97 -22.41
N THR A 295 9.85 -6.20 -23.38
CA THR A 295 9.73 -6.68 -24.76
C THR A 295 11.12 -7.00 -25.33
N MET A 296 12.11 -6.13 -25.14
CA MET A 296 13.52 -6.38 -25.52
C MET A 296 14.08 -7.63 -24.82
N ALA A 297 13.80 -7.79 -23.53
CA ALA A 297 14.23 -8.94 -22.74
C ALA A 297 13.70 -10.27 -23.31
N LYS A 298 12.41 -10.31 -23.68
CA LYS A 298 11.77 -11.46 -24.32
C LYS A 298 12.39 -11.79 -25.66
N ILE A 299 12.64 -10.79 -26.51
CA ILE A 299 13.22 -10.97 -27.83
C ILE A 299 14.66 -11.49 -27.73
N LEU A 300 15.49 -10.89 -26.88
CA LEU A 300 16.86 -11.35 -26.71
C LEU A 300 16.94 -12.76 -26.12
N ALA A 301 16.07 -13.09 -25.17
CA ALA A 301 15.99 -14.44 -24.60
C ALA A 301 15.65 -15.49 -25.66
N ALA A 302 14.64 -15.24 -26.49
CA ALA A 302 14.27 -16.15 -27.59
C ALA A 302 15.39 -16.32 -28.59
N ARG A 303 16.09 -15.22 -28.96
CA ARG A 303 17.25 -15.29 -29.86
C ARG A 303 18.42 -16.09 -29.24
N LEU A 304 18.72 -15.90 -27.96
CA LEU A 304 19.74 -16.69 -27.27
C LEU A 304 19.34 -18.18 -27.14
N ALA A 305 18.05 -18.48 -27.15
CA ALA A 305 17.51 -19.82 -27.13
C ALA A 305 17.39 -20.46 -28.53
N ASP A 306 17.76 -19.76 -29.61
CA ASP A 306 17.49 -20.11 -31.03
C ASP A 306 16.00 -20.38 -31.30
N ALA A 307 15.10 -19.74 -30.54
CA ALA A 307 13.66 -19.81 -30.73
C ALA A 307 13.17 -18.74 -31.74
N PRO A 308 12.14 -19.03 -32.54
CA PRO A 308 11.58 -18.05 -33.47
C PRO A 308 10.90 -16.91 -32.70
N ILE A 309 11.22 -15.69 -33.08
CA ILE A 309 10.65 -14.47 -32.49
C ILE A 309 10.68 -13.35 -33.56
N ASP A 310 9.65 -12.51 -33.54
CA ASP A 310 9.59 -11.31 -34.38
C ASP A 310 10.59 -10.24 -33.90
N ASP A 311 10.98 -9.38 -34.81
CA ASP A 311 11.84 -8.23 -34.53
C ASP A 311 11.20 -7.27 -33.53
N TYR A 312 12.03 -6.54 -32.80
CA TYR A 312 11.54 -5.50 -31.90
C TYR A 312 10.90 -4.36 -32.67
N VAL A 313 9.64 -4.10 -32.36
CA VAL A 313 8.88 -2.94 -32.83
C VAL A 313 8.45 -2.10 -31.63
N HIS A 314 8.74 -0.81 -31.69
CA HIS A 314 8.31 0.11 -30.60
C HIS A 314 6.79 0.24 -30.58
N ALA A 315 6.20 0.01 -29.42
CA ALA A 315 4.79 0.28 -29.14
C ALA A 315 4.67 1.43 -28.14
N GLU A 316 3.69 2.31 -28.36
CA GLU A 316 3.38 3.40 -27.43
C GLU A 316 3.01 2.82 -26.05
N THR A 317 3.59 3.39 -25.00
CA THR A 317 3.44 2.89 -23.64
C THR A 317 2.66 3.91 -22.82
N PRO A 318 1.55 3.51 -22.19
CA PRO A 318 0.78 4.41 -21.34
C PRO A 318 1.56 4.83 -20.09
N THR A 319 1.37 6.08 -19.68
CA THR A 319 1.99 6.64 -18.48
C THR A 319 0.99 6.73 -17.34
N LYS A 320 1.44 6.34 -16.14
CA LYS A 320 0.73 6.48 -14.85
C LYS A 320 1.68 7.04 -13.81
N LEU A 321 1.20 7.92 -12.93
CA LEU A 321 1.97 8.47 -11.81
C LEU A 321 1.69 7.66 -10.54
N LYS A 322 2.75 7.36 -9.77
CA LYS A 322 2.68 6.60 -8.52
C LYS A 322 2.76 7.51 -7.29
N VAL A 323 1.92 8.51 -7.26
CA VAL A 323 1.67 9.32 -6.05
C VAL A 323 0.36 8.87 -5.45
N THR A 324 0.39 8.37 -4.22
CA THR A 324 -0.81 7.85 -3.54
C THR A 324 -1.95 8.86 -3.58
N GLY A 325 -3.07 8.45 -4.17
CA GLY A 325 -4.28 9.28 -4.31
C GLY A 325 -4.27 10.26 -5.49
N VAL A 326 -3.27 10.25 -6.38
CA VAL A 326 -3.29 10.93 -7.68
C VAL A 326 -3.56 9.89 -8.76
N ASN A 327 -4.68 10.04 -9.45
CA ASN A 327 -5.06 9.17 -10.56
C ASN A 327 -4.89 9.94 -11.86
N LEU A 328 -3.88 9.55 -12.65
CA LEU A 328 -3.71 10.07 -14.01
C LEU A 328 -3.30 8.95 -14.98
N TYR A 329 -3.65 9.14 -16.22
CA TYR A 329 -3.34 8.24 -17.31
C TYR A 329 -3.14 9.05 -18.59
N SER A 330 -2.10 8.76 -19.34
CA SER A 330 -1.92 9.32 -20.68
C SER A 330 -1.31 8.31 -21.62
N VAL A 331 -1.67 8.39 -22.89
CA VAL A 331 -1.17 7.53 -23.94
C VAL A 331 -1.22 8.22 -25.30
N GLY A 332 -0.29 7.91 -26.16
CA GLY A 332 -0.23 8.42 -27.54
C GLY A 332 0.17 9.88 -27.66
N ASP A 333 -0.13 10.47 -28.81
CA ASP A 333 0.15 11.86 -29.11
C ASP A 333 -1.02 12.76 -28.70
N PHE A 334 -0.83 13.53 -27.65
CA PHE A 334 -1.79 14.50 -27.11
C PHE A 334 -1.36 15.96 -27.31
N ALA A 335 -0.37 16.18 -28.16
CA ALA A 335 0.04 17.54 -28.49
C ALA A 335 -1.08 18.31 -29.21
N GLU A 336 -1.10 19.61 -29.10
CA GLU A 336 -2.00 20.48 -29.85
C GLU A 336 -1.60 20.50 -31.34
N GLY A 337 -2.58 20.61 -32.26
CA GLY A 337 -2.34 20.64 -33.68
C GLY A 337 -3.62 20.90 -34.46
N ASP A 338 -3.51 21.66 -35.56
CA ASP A 338 -4.65 22.00 -36.43
C ASP A 338 -5.15 20.79 -37.25
N ASP A 339 -4.41 19.69 -37.26
CA ASP A 339 -4.67 18.48 -38.03
C ASP A 339 -5.43 17.39 -37.25
N ARG A 340 -5.90 17.74 -36.02
CA ARG A 340 -6.56 16.83 -35.11
C ARG A 340 -7.75 17.45 -34.42
N GLU A 341 -8.71 16.63 -34.05
CA GLU A 341 -9.87 16.99 -33.28
C GLU A 341 -9.70 16.58 -31.84
N GLU A 342 -10.34 17.30 -30.90
CA GLU A 342 -10.34 16.92 -29.51
C GLU A 342 -11.76 16.79 -28.96
N VAL A 343 -11.96 15.84 -28.09
CA VAL A 343 -13.16 15.71 -27.25
C VAL A 343 -12.73 15.82 -25.80
N VAL A 344 -13.32 16.79 -25.08
CA VAL A 344 -12.95 17.10 -23.71
C VAL A 344 -14.16 16.99 -22.78
N LEU A 345 -13.97 16.32 -21.64
CA LEU A 345 -14.88 16.32 -20.51
C LEU A 345 -14.17 16.87 -19.29
N ARG A 346 -14.75 17.90 -18.67
CA ARG A 346 -14.22 18.48 -17.43
C ARG A 346 -15.32 18.59 -16.38
N ASP A 347 -15.15 17.90 -15.26
CA ASP A 347 -15.97 18.04 -14.05
C ASP A 347 -15.09 18.57 -12.91
N ALA A 348 -15.10 19.88 -12.73
CA ALA A 348 -14.29 20.55 -11.71
C ALA A 348 -14.71 20.18 -10.28
N ALA A 349 -16.00 19.86 -10.06
CA ALA A 349 -16.51 19.49 -8.74
C ALA A 349 -16.03 18.12 -8.27
N ARG A 350 -15.79 17.20 -9.22
CA ARG A 350 -15.28 15.86 -8.96
C ARG A 350 -13.78 15.71 -9.22
N GLY A 351 -13.12 16.77 -9.71
CA GLY A 351 -11.70 16.73 -10.09
C GLY A 351 -11.43 15.79 -11.26
N THR A 352 -12.40 15.63 -12.18
CA THR A 352 -12.28 14.74 -13.33
C THR A 352 -12.00 15.55 -14.61
N TYR A 353 -11.01 15.10 -15.35
CA TYR A 353 -10.66 15.61 -16.67
C TYR A 353 -10.35 14.46 -17.62
N LYS A 354 -10.97 14.46 -18.79
CA LYS A 354 -10.70 13.52 -19.87
C LYS A 354 -10.56 14.30 -21.18
N ARG A 355 -9.51 14.02 -21.92
CA ARG A 355 -9.25 14.57 -23.25
C ARG A 355 -8.85 13.42 -24.17
N VAL A 356 -9.54 13.29 -25.29
CA VAL A 356 -9.28 12.28 -26.32
C VAL A 356 -9.03 13.03 -27.62
N LEU A 357 -7.93 12.72 -28.30
CA LEU A 357 -7.54 13.29 -29.56
C LEU A 357 -7.80 12.30 -30.69
N ILE A 358 -8.39 12.83 -31.77
CA ILE A 358 -8.82 12.06 -32.91
C ILE A 358 -8.19 12.68 -34.16
N LYS A 359 -7.65 11.82 -35.03
CA LYS A 359 -7.19 12.20 -36.37
C LYS A 359 -7.63 11.14 -37.37
N GLU A 360 -8.23 11.58 -38.48
CA GLU A 360 -8.75 10.69 -39.51
C GLU A 360 -9.68 9.59 -38.92
N ASP A 361 -10.61 10.02 -38.10
CA ASP A 361 -11.57 9.15 -37.36
C ASP A 361 -10.94 8.07 -36.47
N ARG A 362 -9.67 8.23 -36.03
CA ARG A 362 -8.94 7.30 -35.16
C ARG A 362 -8.41 7.99 -33.92
N VAL A 363 -8.45 7.32 -32.80
CA VAL A 363 -7.82 7.82 -31.56
C VAL A 363 -6.30 7.84 -31.75
N ILE A 364 -5.68 9.00 -31.53
CA ILE A 364 -4.22 9.17 -31.59
C ILE A 364 -3.62 9.46 -30.22
N GLY A 365 -4.42 9.88 -29.25
CA GLY A 365 -3.95 10.14 -27.89
C GLY A 365 -5.10 10.31 -26.90
N ALA A 366 -4.81 10.11 -25.64
CA ALA A 366 -5.75 10.35 -24.54
C ALA A 366 -5.01 10.79 -23.28
N VAL A 367 -5.62 11.77 -22.56
CA VAL A 367 -5.18 12.24 -21.24
C VAL A 367 -6.37 12.18 -20.29
N LEU A 368 -6.22 11.46 -19.17
CA LEU A 368 -7.24 11.32 -18.15
C LEU A 368 -6.68 11.72 -16.79
N TYR A 369 -7.46 12.44 -16.00
CA TYR A 369 -7.14 12.82 -14.62
C TYR A 369 -8.36 12.63 -13.72
N GLY A 370 -8.15 12.08 -12.51
CA GLY A 370 -9.21 11.75 -11.55
C GLY A 370 -9.91 10.43 -11.85
N ASP A 371 -10.73 10.37 -12.90
CA ASP A 371 -11.30 9.13 -13.42
C ASP A 371 -10.49 8.60 -14.60
N VAL A 372 -9.77 7.51 -14.38
CA VAL A 372 -8.85 6.88 -15.35
C VAL A 372 -9.34 5.48 -15.80
N ALA A 373 -10.57 5.11 -15.48
CA ALA A 373 -11.09 3.75 -15.72
C ALA A 373 -11.03 3.34 -17.20
N ASP A 374 -11.27 4.28 -18.11
CA ASP A 374 -11.30 4.02 -19.55
C ASP A 374 -9.94 4.09 -20.24
N GLY A 375 -8.83 4.34 -19.49
CA GLY A 375 -7.49 4.50 -20.06
C GLY A 375 -7.05 3.30 -20.88
N GLY A 376 -7.30 2.08 -20.40
CA GLY A 376 -6.99 0.85 -21.13
C GLY A 376 -7.75 0.73 -22.44
N TRP A 377 -9.01 1.12 -22.47
CA TRP A 377 -9.84 1.10 -23.68
C TRP A 377 -9.35 2.10 -24.74
N TYR A 378 -9.03 3.33 -24.34
CA TYR A 378 -8.44 4.30 -25.28
C TYR A 378 -7.10 3.84 -25.83
N ASN A 379 -6.27 3.20 -25.02
CA ASN A 379 -5.02 2.60 -25.48
C ASN A 379 -5.26 1.47 -26.49
N GLU A 380 -6.30 0.67 -26.31
CA GLU A 380 -6.66 -0.39 -27.24
C GLU A 380 -7.14 0.18 -28.58
N LEU A 381 -8.02 1.19 -28.57
CA LEU A 381 -8.47 1.91 -29.77
C LEU A 381 -7.31 2.51 -30.55
N LEU A 382 -6.35 3.15 -29.83
CA LEU A 382 -5.13 3.70 -30.42
C LEU A 382 -4.29 2.61 -31.06
N ARG A 383 -4.00 1.51 -30.32
CA ARG A 383 -3.14 0.42 -30.79
C ARG A 383 -3.69 -0.29 -32.01
N LYS A 384 -5.01 -0.52 -32.05
CA LYS A 384 -5.69 -1.16 -33.18
C LYS A 384 -5.93 -0.21 -34.34
N GLY A 385 -5.87 1.10 -34.12
CA GLY A 385 -6.24 2.11 -35.09
C GLY A 385 -7.69 1.97 -35.54
N GLU A 386 -8.59 1.62 -34.63
CA GLU A 386 -10.02 1.45 -34.95
C GLU A 386 -10.67 2.75 -35.36
N ASP A 387 -11.58 2.68 -36.36
CA ASP A 387 -12.42 3.80 -36.75
C ASP A 387 -13.47 4.08 -35.66
N VAL A 388 -13.47 5.29 -35.09
CA VAL A 388 -14.34 5.70 -33.98
C VAL A 388 -15.50 6.58 -34.41
N ARG A 389 -15.77 6.72 -35.75
CA ARG A 389 -16.80 7.60 -36.32
C ARG A 389 -18.17 7.34 -35.71
N ASP A 390 -18.56 6.09 -35.62
CA ASP A 390 -19.89 5.69 -35.13
C ASP A 390 -20.07 5.91 -33.61
N ILE A 391 -18.99 5.98 -32.84
CA ILE A 391 -19.01 6.15 -31.38
C ILE A 391 -18.48 7.52 -30.94
N ARG A 392 -18.15 8.40 -31.87
CA ARG A 392 -17.47 9.69 -31.59
C ARG A 392 -18.23 10.56 -30.60
N GLU A 393 -19.56 10.67 -30.72
CA GLU A 393 -20.38 11.50 -29.82
C GLU A 393 -20.40 11.00 -28.37
N THR A 394 -20.20 9.72 -28.19
CA THR A 394 -20.25 9.04 -26.88
C THR A 394 -18.91 8.55 -26.39
N LEU A 395 -17.86 8.69 -27.20
CA LEU A 395 -16.49 8.23 -26.94
C LEU A 395 -15.97 8.71 -25.58
N ILE A 396 -16.23 9.97 -25.23
CA ILE A 396 -15.72 10.60 -23.99
C ILE A 396 -16.35 10.04 -22.70
N PHE A 397 -17.54 9.41 -22.79
CA PHE A 397 -18.24 8.81 -21.66
C PHE A 397 -17.71 7.42 -21.30
N GLY A 398 -16.81 6.87 -22.13
CA GLY A 398 -16.08 5.63 -21.85
C GLY A 398 -16.76 4.36 -22.36
N GLN A 399 -16.05 3.26 -22.22
CA GLN A 399 -16.46 1.94 -22.73
C GLN A 399 -17.78 1.46 -22.12
N ALA A 400 -18.00 1.72 -20.82
CA ALA A 400 -19.22 1.32 -20.14
C ALA A 400 -20.50 1.94 -20.76
N PHE A 401 -20.39 3.17 -21.27
CA PHE A 401 -21.51 3.83 -21.95
C PHE A 401 -21.80 3.20 -23.32
N GLN A 402 -20.77 2.78 -24.04
CA GLN A 402 -20.93 2.08 -25.33
C GLN A 402 -21.61 0.74 -25.15
N ASN A 403 -21.39 0.09 -24.01
CA ASN A 403 -21.95 -1.21 -23.66
C ASN A 403 -23.27 -1.12 -22.85
N ALA A 404 -23.90 0.05 -22.77
CA ALA A 404 -25.11 0.29 -21.93
C ALA A 404 -26.34 -0.60 -22.25
N GLY A 405 -26.22 -1.50 -23.24
CA GLY A 405 -27.16 -2.59 -23.50
C GLY A 405 -26.79 -3.95 -22.87
N ASN A 406 -25.58 -4.11 -22.33
CA ASN A 406 -25.09 -5.38 -21.76
C ASN A 406 -24.23 -5.07 -20.51
N SER A 407 -24.88 -5.03 -19.35
CA SER A 407 -24.28 -4.61 -18.07
C SER A 407 -23.49 -5.70 -17.32
N ASP A 408 -22.89 -6.68 -18.00
CA ASP A 408 -22.05 -7.69 -17.37
C ASP A 408 -20.55 -7.30 -17.49
N PRO A 409 -19.88 -6.93 -16.37
CA PRO A 409 -18.45 -6.62 -16.36
C PRO A 409 -17.58 -7.77 -16.86
N LEU A 410 -18.02 -9.03 -16.70
CA LEU A 410 -17.32 -10.21 -17.19
C LEU A 410 -17.37 -10.32 -18.71
N ALA A 411 -18.47 -9.93 -19.33
CA ALA A 411 -18.61 -9.92 -20.78
C ALA A 411 -17.64 -8.92 -21.45
N ALA A 412 -17.41 -7.76 -20.81
CA ALA A 412 -16.43 -6.79 -21.31
C ALA A 412 -15.00 -7.36 -21.32
N VAL A 413 -14.60 -8.08 -20.27
CA VAL A 413 -13.28 -8.72 -20.15
C VAL A 413 -13.19 -9.96 -21.07
N ALA A 414 -14.27 -10.70 -21.27
CA ALA A 414 -14.33 -11.83 -22.21
C ALA A 414 -14.01 -11.42 -23.65
N ASN A 415 -14.52 -10.27 -24.07
CA ASN A 415 -14.37 -9.74 -25.43
C ASN A 415 -13.01 -9.07 -25.71
N LEU A 416 -12.14 -8.90 -24.73
CA LEU A 416 -10.78 -8.43 -24.96
C LEU A 416 -10.02 -9.42 -25.84
N ALA A 417 -9.21 -8.93 -26.78
CA ALA A 417 -8.33 -9.77 -27.58
C ALA A 417 -7.25 -10.43 -26.69
N ASP A 418 -6.72 -11.58 -27.08
CA ASP A 418 -5.71 -12.30 -26.29
C ASP A 418 -4.40 -11.53 -26.17
N ASP A 419 -4.10 -10.65 -27.10
CA ASP A 419 -2.96 -9.74 -27.09
C ASP A 419 -3.24 -8.42 -26.33
N ALA A 420 -4.47 -8.19 -25.84
CA ALA A 420 -4.81 -7.02 -25.07
C ALA A 420 -3.98 -6.96 -23.77
N GLU A 421 -3.29 -5.84 -23.55
CA GLU A 421 -2.48 -5.63 -22.36
C GLU A 421 -3.35 -5.48 -21.11
N ILE A 422 -3.20 -6.40 -20.16
CA ILE A 422 -3.88 -6.37 -18.86
C ILE A 422 -3.02 -5.71 -17.81
N CYS A 423 -1.74 -6.03 -17.76
CA CYS A 423 -0.79 -5.50 -16.78
C CYS A 423 0.26 -4.61 -17.44
N GLY A 424 -0.02 -3.31 -17.57
CA GLY A 424 0.85 -2.36 -18.26
C GLY A 424 2.22 -2.14 -17.60
N CYS A 425 2.37 -2.34 -16.28
CA CYS A 425 3.66 -2.20 -15.63
C CYS A 425 4.60 -3.40 -15.86
N ASN A 426 4.04 -4.57 -16.16
CA ASN A 426 4.81 -5.79 -16.46
C ASN A 426 4.63 -6.28 -17.90
N GLY A 427 3.89 -5.56 -18.75
CA GLY A 427 3.68 -5.88 -20.15
C GLY A 427 2.97 -7.22 -20.38
N ILE A 428 1.99 -7.59 -19.53
CA ILE A 428 1.34 -8.90 -19.60
C ILE A 428 -0.04 -8.78 -20.24
N CYS A 429 -0.24 -9.52 -21.34
CA CYS A 429 -1.50 -9.56 -22.09
C CYS A 429 -2.48 -10.63 -21.52
N LYS A 430 -3.74 -10.54 -21.96
CA LYS A 430 -4.81 -11.47 -21.59
C LYS A 430 -4.42 -12.93 -21.89
N GLY A 431 -3.94 -13.23 -23.10
CA GLY A 431 -3.58 -14.57 -23.52
C GLY A 431 -2.48 -15.21 -22.66
N ALA A 432 -1.48 -14.41 -22.23
CA ALA A 432 -0.45 -14.89 -21.31
C ALA A 432 -1.02 -15.26 -19.94
N ILE A 433 -1.97 -14.49 -19.43
CA ILE A 433 -2.63 -14.78 -18.14
C ILE A 433 -3.52 -16.03 -18.27
N THR A 434 -4.41 -16.04 -19.25
CA THR A 434 -5.37 -17.15 -19.45
C THR A 434 -4.68 -18.45 -19.85
N GLY A 435 -3.59 -18.37 -20.64
CA GLY A 435 -2.74 -19.49 -20.97
C GLY A 435 -2.06 -20.08 -19.73
N ALA A 436 -1.41 -19.25 -18.92
CA ALA A 436 -0.78 -19.72 -17.69
C ALA A 436 -1.79 -20.36 -16.71
N ILE A 437 -3.01 -19.78 -16.58
CA ILE A 437 -4.07 -20.36 -15.76
C ILE A 437 -4.42 -21.77 -16.25
N LYS A 438 -4.62 -21.99 -17.56
CA LYS A 438 -4.99 -23.27 -18.15
C LYS A 438 -3.86 -24.30 -18.11
N ASP A 439 -2.66 -23.90 -18.52
CA ASP A 439 -1.54 -24.81 -18.74
C ASP A 439 -0.92 -25.29 -17.42
N LYS A 440 -0.92 -24.43 -16.40
CA LYS A 440 -0.34 -24.70 -15.06
C LYS A 440 -1.39 -24.99 -13.99
N GLY A 441 -2.68 -24.90 -14.32
CA GLY A 441 -3.78 -25.14 -13.38
C GLY A 441 -3.83 -24.14 -12.22
N LEU A 442 -3.49 -22.86 -12.49
CA LEU A 442 -3.45 -21.83 -11.45
C LEU A 442 -4.86 -21.46 -11.00
N THR A 443 -5.13 -21.53 -9.71
CA THR A 443 -6.46 -21.31 -9.13
C THR A 443 -6.55 -20.07 -8.25
N THR A 444 -5.42 -19.50 -7.86
CA THR A 444 -5.36 -18.32 -6.98
C THR A 444 -4.67 -17.13 -7.65
N LEU A 445 -5.06 -15.92 -7.26
CA LEU A 445 -4.43 -14.68 -7.73
C LEU A 445 -2.92 -14.64 -7.44
N ASP A 446 -2.50 -15.18 -6.29
CA ASP A 446 -1.09 -15.19 -5.90
C ASP A 446 -0.27 -16.15 -6.78
N GLU A 447 -0.83 -17.30 -7.19
CA GLU A 447 -0.20 -18.17 -8.19
C GLU A 447 -0.09 -17.47 -9.54
N VAL A 448 -1.13 -16.79 -10.00
CA VAL A 448 -1.11 -16.02 -11.25
C VAL A 448 -0.06 -14.90 -11.18
N ARG A 449 0.05 -14.19 -10.06
CA ARG A 449 1.10 -13.19 -9.81
C ARG A 449 2.51 -13.79 -9.87
N ALA A 450 2.69 -14.92 -9.21
CA ALA A 450 3.99 -15.59 -9.15
C ALA A 450 4.48 -16.01 -10.54
N HIS A 451 3.58 -16.58 -11.36
CA HIS A 451 3.91 -17.14 -12.66
C HIS A 451 3.92 -16.12 -13.79
N THR A 452 2.96 -15.18 -13.83
CA THR A 452 2.81 -14.23 -14.93
C THR A 452 3.36 -12.85 -14.65
N LYS A 453 3.60 -12.52 -13.38
CA LYS A 453 3.89 -11.18 -12.87
C LYS A 453 2.73 -10.17 -13.07
N ALA A 454 1.60 -10.60 -13.60
CA ALA A 454 0.40 -9.76 -13.68
C ALA A 454 -0.06 -9.38 -12.26
N SER A 455 -0.34 -8.10 -12.02
CA SER A 455 -0.71 -7.58 -10.70
C SER A 455 0.35 -7.72 -9.58
N ALA A 456 1.58 -8.09 -9.91
CA ALA A 456 2.65 -8.26 -8.92
C ALA A 456 3.27 -6.94 -8.46
N SER A 457 3.33 -5.93 -9.33
CA SER A 457 3.96 -4.63 -9.04
C SER A 457 2.95 -3.59 -8.52
N CYS A 458 2.32 -2.78 -9.38
CA CYS A 458 1.46 -1.68 -8.96
C CYS A 458 0.05 -2.10 -8.48
N GLY A 459 -0.39 -3.32 -8.77
CA GLY A 459 -1.69 -3.87 -8.37
C GLY A 459 -2.92 -3.29 -9.07
N THR A 460 -2.77 -2.31 -9.96
CA THR A 460 -3.91 -1.63 -10.63
C THR A 460 -4.77 -2.58 -11.46
N CYS A 461 -4.18 -3.63 -12.02
CA CYS A 461 -4.89 -4.62 -12.85
C CYS A 461 -5.49 -5.79 -12.06
N THR A 462 -5.46 -5.75 -10.72
CA THR A 462 -5.95 -6.87 -9.89
C THR A 462 -7.35 -7.32 -10.25
N ASN A 463 -8.30 -6.38 -10.34
CA ASN A 463 -9.70 -6.71 -10.66
C ASN A 463 -9.85 -7.32 -12.07
N LEU A 464 -9.06 -6.85 -13.05
CA LEU A 464 -9.07 -7.43 -14.40
C LEU A 464 -8.50 -8.85 -14.40
N VAL A 465 -7.44 -9.10 -13.65
CA VAL A 465 -6.85 -10.46 -13.50
C VAL A 465 -7.84 -11.39 -12.81
N GLU A 466 -8.51 -10.96 -11.75
CA GLU A 466 -9.56 -11.76 -11.06
C GLU A 466 -10.74 -12.06 -12.00
N SER A 467 -11.16 -11.10 -12.83
CA SER A 467 -12.19 -11.32 -13.85
C SER A 467 -11.75 -12.33 -14.92
N LEU A 468 -10.48 -12.29 -15.36
CA LEU A 468 -9.92 -13.28 -16.29
C LEU A 468 -9.84 -14.66 -15.66
N MET A 469 -9.52 -14.77 -14.39
CA MET A 469 -9.55 -16.02 -13.64
C MET A 469 -10.96 -16.59 -13.60
N ALA A 470 -11.95 -15.75 -13.28
CA ALA A 470 -13.37 -16.16 -13.28
C ALA A 470 -13.82 -16.68 -14.65
N LEU A 471 -13.46 -15.99 -15.74
CA LEU A 471 -13.78 -16.41 -17.10
C LEU A 471 -13.07 -17.69 -17.53
N THR A 472 -11.83 -17.88 -17.08
CA THR A 472 -11.00 -19.00 -17.54
C THR A 472 -11.28 -20.30 -16.80
N LEU A 473 -11.58 -20.20 -15.52
CA LEU A 473 -11.85 -21.34 -14.62
C LEU A 473 -13.34 -21.69 -14.50
N GLY A 474 -14.25 -20.78 -14.97
CA GLY A 474 -15.70 -20.97 -14.89
C GLY A 474 -16.15 -21.30 -13.47
N ASP A 475 -16.98 -22.32 -13.32
CA ASP A 475 -17.49 -22.79 -12.01
C ASP A 475 -16.37 -23.26 -11.05
N GLY A 476 -15.13 -23.42 -11.53
CA GLY A 476 -13.94 -23.73 -10.72
C GLY A 476 -13.30 -22.51 -10.05
N PHE A 477 -13.70 -21.29 -10.42
CA PHE A 477 -13.24 -20.04 -9.80
C PHE A 477 -14.41 -19.29 -9.21
N ASP A 478 -14.53 -19.34 -7.91
CA ASP A 478 -15.43 -18.47 -7.17
C ASP A 478 -14.64 -17.28 -6.62
N ALA A 479 -14.77 -16.09 -7.24
CA ALA A 479 -14.19 -14.86 -6.74
C ALA A 479 -14.75 -14.50 -5.34
N SER A 480 -15.91 -15.04 -4.99
CA SER A 480 -16.53 -14.97 -3.67
C SER A 480 -16.06 -16.10 -2.74
N ALA A 481 -15.29 -17.08 -3.25
CA ALA A 481 -14.78 -18.17 -2.42
C ALA A 481 -13.97 -17.61 -1.24
N PRO A 482 -14.25 -18.08 -0.03
CA PRO A 482 -13.59 -17.57 1.16
C PRO A 482 -12.07 -17.77 1.08
N LYS A 483 -11.33 -16.68 1.02
CA LYS A 483 -9.86 -16.70 0.96
C LYS A 483 -9.28 -17.33 2.24
N PRO A 484 -8.17 -18.08 2.16
CA PRO A 484 -7.49 -18.58 3.35
C PRO A 484 -7.19 -17.45 4.34
N MET A 485 -7.26 -17.74 5.63
CA MET A 485 -7.05 -16.77 6.70
C MET A 485 -5.64 -16.13 6.63
N CYS A 486 -4.65 -16.91 6.23
CA CYS A 486 -3.26 -16.47 6.00
C CYS A 486 -2.49 -17.52 5.20
N GLY A 487 -1.21 -17.27 4.89
CA GLY A 487 -0.34 -18.25 4.20
C GLY A 487 0.04 -19.49 5.02
N CYS A 488 -0.38 -19.59 6.29
CA CYS A 488 -0.08 -20.75 7.14
C CYS A 488 -1.18 -21.81 7.13
N THR A 489 -2.28 -21.61 6.43
CA THR A 489 -3.42 -22.54 6.36
C THR A 489 -4.18 -22.37 5.05
N HIS A 490 -4.83 -23.41 4.58
CA HIS A 490 -5.74 -23.38 3.43
C HIS A 490 -7.16 -22.97 3.84
N LEU A 491 -7.45 -22.90 5.15
CA LEU A 491 -8.80 -22.68 5.66
C LEU A 491 -9.14 -21.19 5.74
N PRO A 492 -10.32 -20.79 5.26
CA PRO A 492 -10.84 -19.45 5.46
C PRO A 492 -11.31 -19.23 6.90
N HIS A 493 -11.48 -17.98 7.29
CA HIS A 493 -11.93 -17.58 8.65
C HIS A 493 -13.20 -18.32 9.12
N GLY A 494 -14.19 -18.48 8.24
CA GLY A 494 -15.46 -19.13 8.57
C GLY A 494 -15.28 -20.60 8.93
N ASP A 495 -14.47 -21.33 8.16
CA ASP A 495 -14.21 -22.75 8.41
C ASP A 495 -13.38 -22.97 9.66
N VAL A 496 -12.36 -22.12 9.88
CA VAL A 496 -11.57 -22.17 11.13
C VAL A 496 -12.46 -21.99 12.34
N ARG A 497 -13.35 -20.98 12.36
CA ARG A 497 -14.29 -20.78 13.47
C ARG A 497 -15.24 -21.98 13.68
N ARG A 498 -15.80 -22.48 12.58
CA ARG A 498 -16.69 -23.63 12.64
C ARG A 498 -15.99 -24.87 13.20
N LEU A 499 -14.76 -25.15 12.77
CA LEU A 499 -13.98 -26.31 13.20
C LEU A 499 -13.46 -26.17 14.64
N ILE A 500 -13.11 -24.95 15.11
CA ILE A 500 -12.79 -24.68 16.52
C ILE A 500 -13.95 -25.17 17.41
N LYS A 501 -15.20 -24.82 17.08
CA LYS A 501 -16.38 -25.21 17.84
C LYS A 501 -16.69 -26.70 17.69
N ALA A 502 -16.68 -27.22 16.46
CA ALA A 502 -17.04 -28.62 16.18
C ALA A 502 -16.08 -29.60 16.84
N ASN A 503 -14.79 -29.30 16.88
CA ASN A 503 -13.76 -30.19 17.44
C ASN A 503 -13.40 -29.83 18.90
N GLY A 504 -14.09 -28.85 19.51
CA GLY A 504 -13.87 -28.46 20.89
C GLY A 504 -12.45 -27.93 21.19
N LEU A 505 -11.83 -27.24 20.21
CA LEU A 505 -10.43 -26.80 20.32
C LEU A 505 -10.32 -25.57 21.21
N LYS A 506 -9.50 -25.62 22.27
CA LYS A 506 -9.42 -24.58 23.32
C LYS A 506 -8.02 -23.99 23.48
N SER A 507 -7.13 -24.17 22.52
CA SER A 507 -5.82 -23.49 22.54
C SER A 507 -5.32 -23.25 21.12
N ILE A 508 -4.48 -22.22 20.94
CA ILE A 508 -3.88 -21.90 19.63
C ILE A 508 -3.05 -23.08 19.10
N PRO A 509 -2.18 -23.74 19.89
CA PRO A 509 -1.46 -24.92 19.42
C PRO A 509 -2.38 -26.06 18.99
N ALA A 510 -3.46 -26.35 19.73
CA ALA A 510 -4.41 -27.39 19.37
C ALA A 510 -5.11 -27.08 18.04
N VAL A 511 -5.52 -25.82 17.81
CA VAL A 511 -6.10 -25.39 16.52
C VAL A 511 -5.10 -25.58 15.40
N MET A 512 -3.86 -25.14 15.56
CA MET A 512 -2.83 -25.25 14.52
C MET A 512 -2.49 -26.70 14.19
N GLN A 513 -2.42 -27.56 15.18
CA GLN A 513 -2.12 -28.98 15.01
C GLN A 513 -3.29 -29.73 14.36
N GLU A 514 -4.50 -29.58 14.90
CA GLU A 514 -5.68 -30.34 14.44
C GLU A 514 -6.15 -29.91 13.05
N LEU A 515 -5.97 -28.61 12.72
CA LEU A 515 -6.35 -28.06 11.42
C LEU A 515 -5.16 -27.94 10.46
N GLU A 516 -4.09 -28.66 10.70
CA GLU A 516 -2.94 -28.87 9.81
C GLU A 516 -2.31 -27.55 9.31
N TRP A 517 -1.96 -26.61 10.25
CA TRP A 517 -1.20 -25.44 9.91
C TRP A 517 0.17 -25.81 9.33
N THR A 518 0.60 -25.17 8.26
CA THR A 518 1.91 -25.41 7.61
C THR A 518 3.09 -24.97 8.49
N THR A 519 2.84 -24.13 9.50
CA THR A 519 3.86 -23.65 10.45
C THR A 519 3.38 -23.84 11.88
N SER A 520 4.20 -24.41 12.75
CA SER A 520 3.86 -24.65 14.17
C SER A 520 3.72 -23.37 15.00
N GLY A 521 4.37 -22.28 14.58
CA GLY A 521 4.35 -20.97 15.27
C GLY A 521 3.26 -20.02 14.79
N GLY A 522 2.67 -20.28 13.63
CA GLY A 522 1.73 -19.35 12.97
C GLY A 522 2.41 -18.05 12.50
N CYS A 523 1.62 -17.02 12.24
CA CYS A 523 2.10 -15.70 11.78
C CYS A 523 1.35 -14.56 12.49
N ALA A 524 1.79 -13.31 12.21
CA ALA A 524 1.17 -12.10 12.74
C ALA A 524 -0.30 -11.87 12.31
N LYS A 525 -0.82 -12.64 11.35
CA LYS A 525 -2.23 -12.60 10.94
C LYS A 525 -3.07 -13.64 11.71
N CYS A 526 -2.63 -14.90 11.71
CA CYS A 526 -3.44 -15.97 12.30
C CYS A 526 -3.41 -15.99 13.82
N ARG A 527 -2.27 -15.74 14.49
CA ARG A 527 -2.22 -15.77 15.96
C ARG A 527 -3.22 -14.82 16.63
N PRO A 528 -3.29 -13.53 16.26
CA PRO A 528 -4.29 -12.63 16.85
C PRO A 528 -5.73 -13.02 16.53
N ALA A 529 -5.98 -13.59 15.34
CA ALA A 529 -7.31 -14.04 14.97
C ALA A 529 -7.73 -15.26 15.76
N LEU A 530 -6.86 -16.27 15.92
CA LEU A 530 -7.13 -17.47 16.72
C LEU A 530 -7.33 -17.10 18.19
N ASN A 531 -6.48 -16.23 18.76
CA ASN A 531 -6.66 -15.74 20.12
C ASN A 531 -8.03 -15.10 20.30
N TYR A 532 -8.46 -14.27 19.36
CA TYR A 532 -9.79 -13.65 19.41
C TYR A 532 -10.92 -14.71 19.31
N TYR A 533 -10.82 -15.67 18.37
CA TYR A 533 -11.86 -16.68 18.20
C TYR A 533 -12.02 -17.56 19.44
N LEU A 534 -10.90 -17.98 20.03
CA LEU A 534 -10.92 -18.77 21.26
C LEU A 534 -11.51 -17.99 22.44
N LEU A 535 -11.20 -16.70 22.60
CA LEU A 535 -11.81 -15.83 23.60
C LEU A 535 -13.33 -15.65 23.41
N ALA A 536 -13.77 -15.57 22.15
CA ALA A 536 -15.19 -15.40 21.84
C ALA A 536 -16.00 -16.69 22.00
N ASP A 537 -15.39 -17.85 21.65
CA ASP A 537 -16.08 -19.13 21.60
C ASP A 537 -16.00 -19.92 22.91
N TRP A 538 -14.95 -19.69 23.73
CA TRP A 538 -14.69 -20.38 24.99
C TRP A 538 -14.47 -19.44 26.19
N PRO A 539 -15.44 -18.53 26.49
CA PRO A 539 -15.32 -17.61 27.60
C PRO A 539 -15.17 -18.37 28.93
N GLY A 540 -14.17 -17.99 29.72
CA GLY A 540 -13.84 -18.65 31.00
C GLY A 540 -13.05 -19.96 30.88
N GLU A 541 -12.95 -20.56 29.70
CA GLU A 541 -12.19 -21.80 29.48
C GLU A 541 -10.86 -21.56 28.75
N TYR A 542 -10.81 -20.56 27.86
CA TYR A 542 -9.59 -20.13 27.20
C TYR A 542 -8.94 -18.96 27.93
N VAL A 543 -7.64 -19.04 28.13
CA VAL A 543 -6.84 -17.96 28.73
C VAL A 543 -6.25 -17.11 27.60
N ASP A 544 -6.46 -15.81 27.67
CA ASP A 544 -5.95 -14.84 26.70
C ASP A 544 -4.44 -14.93 26.53
N ASP A 545 -3.98 -15.22 25.32
CA ASP A 545 -2.56 -15.19 24.94
C ASP A 545 -2.14 -13.75 24.55
N ASN A 546 -1.65 -13.01 25.54
CA ASN A 546 -1.24 -11.62 25.36
C ASN A 546 -0.15 -11.47 24.28
N GLN A 547 0.75 -12.46 24.09
CA GLN A 547 1.80 -12.43 23.09
C GLN A 547 1.26 -12.61 21.66
N SER A 548 0.07 -13.18 21.49
CA SER A 548 -0.62 -13.27 20.22
C SER A 548 -1.39 -12.00 19.85
N ARG A 549 -1.36 -10.93 20.66
CA ARG A 549 -2.00 -9.65 20.37
C ARG A 549 -1.07 -8.69 19.62
N PHE A 550 -1.65 -7.69 18.95
CA PHE A 550 -0.87 -6.58 18.42
C PHE A 550 -0.23 -5.76 19.54
N ILE A 551 0.88 -5.09 19.23
CA ILE A 551 1.67 -4.32 20.20
C ILE A 551 0.81 -3.34 21.03
N ASN A 552 -0.09 -2.59 20.40
CA ASN A 552 -0.96 -1.65 21.12
C ASN A 552 -1.88 -2.34 22.13
N GLU A 553 -2.35 -3.54 21.80
CA GLU A 553 -3.20 -4.35 22.66
C GLU A 553 -2.43 -5.01 23.80
N ARG A 554 -1.16 -5.37 23.57
CA ARG A 554 -0.26 -5.90 24.61
C ARG A 554 0.09 -4.85 25.65
N VAL A 555 0.48 -3.66 25.14
CA VAL A 555 0.92 -2.55 26.00
C VAL A 555 -0.24 -1.65 26.49
N HIS A 556 -1.47 -1.94 26.07
CA HIS A 556 -2.67 -1.15 26.44
C HIS A 556 -2.54 0.36 26.24
N ALA A 557 -1.83 0.76 25.19
CA ALA A 557 -1.62 2.13 24.75
C ALA A 557 -1.37 2.17 23.25
N ASN A 558 -1.58 3.29 22.57
CA ASN A 558 -1.27 3.38 21.12
C ASN A 558 0.17 3.84 20.91
N ILE A 559 0.96 3.05 20.18
CA ILE A 559 2.30 3.46 19.75
C ILE A 559 2.19 4.63 18.78
N GLN A 560 3.03 5.64 18.96
CA GLN A 560 3.12 6.83 18.14
C GLN A 560 4.31 6.78 17.19
N LYS A 561 4.36 7.71 16.24
CA LYS A 561 5.39 7.75 15.18
C LYS A 561 6.82 7.84 15.71
N ASP A 562 7.02 8.49 16.85
CA ASP A 562 8.32 8.69 17.53
C ASP A 562 8.69 7.57 18.50
N GLY A 563 7.86 6.51 18.58
CA GLY A 563 8.04 5.40 19.51
C GLY A 563 7.47 5.63 20.90
N THR A 564 6.94 6.82 21.20
CA THR A 564 6.18 7.08 22.41
C THR A 564 4.76 6.50 22.33
N TYR A 565 3.97 6.68 23.38
CA TYR A 565 2.63 6.12 23.48
C TYR A 565 1.59 7.19 23.77
N SER A 566 0.37 6.95 23.30
CA SER A 566 -0.81 7.73 23.66
C SER A 566 -1.62 6.98 24.73
N VAL A 567 -1.97 7.67 25.82
CA VAL A 567 -2.77 7.16 26.93
C VAL A 567 -4.12 7.85 26.92
N ILE A 568 -5.19 7.07 26.87
CA ILE A 568 -6.56 7.59 26.80
C ILE A 568 -7.38 7.03 27.96
N PRO A 569 -7.58 7.80 29.05
CA PRO A 569 -8.48 7.40 30.11
C PRO A 569 -9.94 7.34 29.63
N ARG A 570 -10.74 6.50 30.29
CA ARG A 570 -12.15 6.37 29.98
C ARG A 570 -12.93 7.53 30.55
N MET A 571 -13.73 8.13 29.71
CA MET A 571 -14.71 9.15 30.08
C MET A 571 -16.10 8.60 29.75
N TRP A 572 -16.81 8.16 30.78
CA TRP A 572 -18.12 7.51 30.67
C TRP A 572 -19.15 8.42 30.00
N GLY A 573 -19.67 8.01 28.84
CA GLY A 573 -20.56 8.84 28.01
C GLY A 573 -19.97 10.16 27.56
N GLY A 574 -18.63 10.30 27.58
CA GLY A 574 -17.94 11.55 27.27
C GLY A 574 -17.97 12.58 28.39
N MET A 575 -18.39 12.21 29.58
CA MET A 575 -18.39 13.09 30.76
C MET A 575 -17.09 13.04 31.56
N THR A 576 -16.78 14.11 32.25
CA THR A 576 -15.68 14.22 33.22
C THR A 576 -16.05 15.20 34.33
N ASN A 577 -15.25 15.29 35.39
CA ASN A 577 -15.43 16.17 36.52
C ASN A 577 -14.14 16.88 36.90
N SER A 578 -14.21 17.81 37.85
CA SER A 578 -13.06 18.62 38.24
C SER A 578 -11.90 17.82 38.82
N ASP A 579 -12.19 16.69 39.50
CA ASP A 579 -11.16 15.87 40.14
C ASP A 579 -10.40 15.02 39.12
N GLU A 580 -11.11 14.44 38.14
CA GLU A 580 -10.50 13.75 37.00
C GLU A 580 -9.63 14.70 36.15
N LEU A 581 -10.13 15.93 35.90
CA LEU A 581 -9.37 16.93 35.16
C LEU A 581 -8.09 17.35 35.89
N ARG A 582 -8.14 17.50 37.23
CA ARG A 582 -6.95 17.79 38.03
C ARG A 582 -5.97 16.60 38.00
N ALA A 583 -6.47 15.39 38.14
CA ALA A 583 -5.62 14.20 38.09
C ALA A 583 -4.92 14.05 36.73
N ILE A 584 -5.60 14.37 35.64
CA ILE A 584 -4.97 14.40 34.30
C ILE A 584 -3.86 15.48 34.28
N ALA A 585 -4.12 16.69 34.76
CA ALA A 585 -3.13 17.76 34.80
C ALA A 585 -1.92 17.39 35.66
N ASP A 586 -2.13 16.83 36.84
CA ASP A 586 -1.06 16.38 37.75
C ASP A 586 -0.19 15.27 37.11
N VAL A 587 -0.80 14.35 36.37
CA VAL A 587 -0.10 13.29 35.61
C VAL A 587 0.72 13.90 34.49
N VAL A 588 0.16 14.85 33.76
CA VAL A 588 0.86 15.55 32.65
C VAL A 588 2.11 16.26 33.19
N ASP A 589 1.98 16.99 34.26
CA ASP A 589 3.10 17.72 34.88
C ASP A 589 4.15 16.75 35.46
N LYS A 590 3.73 15.68 36.14
CA LYS A 590 4.61 14.71 36.79
C LYS A 590 5.48 13.92 35.81
N PHE A 591 4.94 13.56 34.64
CA PHE A 591 5.62 12.72 33.65
C PHE A 591 6.09 13.52 32.43
N ASP A 592 6.11 14.85 32.49
CA ASP A 592 6.53 15.74 31.39
C ASP A 592 5.84 15.39 30.05
N ILE A 593 4.53 15.11 30.07
CA ILE A 593 3.78 14.71 28.88
C ILE A 593 3.59 15.92 27.98
N PRO A 594 4.13 15.89 26.74
CA PRO A 594 4.27 17.11 25.94
C PRO A 594 2.96 17.64 25.36
N THR A 595 1.91 16.81 25.25
CA THR A 595 0.67 17.23 24.60
C THR A 595 -0.55 16.53 25.17
N VAL A 596 -1.59 17.33 25.45
CA VAL A 596 -2.93 16.85 25.78
C VAL A 596 -3.88 17.23 24.65
N HIS A 597 -4.62 16.27 24.11
CA HIS A 597 -5.51 16.48 22.97
C HIS A 597 -6.95 16.05 23.28
N VAL A 598 -7.92 16.96 23.06
CA VAL A 598 -9.35 16.65 23.15
C VAL A 598 -9.80 16.07 21.81
N THR A 599 -10.23 14.82 21.83
CA THR A 599 -10.58 14.09 20.60
C THR A 599 -12.05 14.25 20.22
N GLY A 600 -12.38 14.11 18.92
CA GLY A 600 -13.77 14.09 18.45
C GLY A 600 -14.62 12.91 18.98
N GLY A 601 -14.00 11.96 19.68
CA GLY A 601 -14.67 10.83 20.35
C GLY A 601 -15.01 11.13 21.82
N GLN A 602 -15.02 12.39 22.23
CA GLN A 602 -15.27 12.82 23.61
C GLN A 602 -14.31 12.17 24.63
N ARG A 603 -13.01 12.22 24.33
CA ARG A 603 -11.92 11.69 25.17
C ARG A 603 -10.78 12.68 25.24
N ILE A 604 -10.02 12.62 26.31
CA ILE A 604 -8.73 13.29 26.45
C ILE A 604 -7.65 12.28 26.15
N ASP A 605 -6.67 12.67 25.30
CA ASP A 605 -5.56 11.84 24.85
C ASP A 605 -4.24 12.46 25.32
N LEU A 606 -3.46 11.71 26.08
CA LEU A 606 -2.15 12.09 26.59
C LEU A 606 -1.10 11.57 25.61
N LEU A 607 -0.48 12.46 24.84
CA LEU A 607 0.42 12.13 23.75
C LEU A 607 1.89 12.31 24.19
N GLY A 608 2.76 11.40 23.79
CA GLY A 608 4.20 11.49 24.05
C GLY A 608 4.65 10.76 25.32
N VAL A 609 3.85 9.84 25.86
CA VAL A 609 4.20 9.05 27.05
C VAL A 609 5.29 8.02 26.72
N LYS A 610 6.38 7.98 27.47
CA LYS A 610 7.42 6.97 27.30
C LYS A 610 6.91 5.61 27.76
N LYS A 611 7.41 4.53 27.14
CA LYS A 611 6.95 3.16 27.42
C LYS A 611 7.14 2.77 28.90
N GLU A 612 8.27 3.11 29.43
CA GLU A 612 8.63 2.85 30.85
C GLU A 612 7.78 3.61 31.86
N ASP A 613 7.22 4.77 31.48
CA ASP A 613 6.38 5.58 32.32
C ASP A 613 4.92 5.13 32.38
N LEU A 614 4.48 4.31 31.41
CA LEU A 614 3.10 3.84 31.27
C LEU A 614 2.52 3.28 32.59
N PRO A 615 3.19 2.36 33.33
CA PRO A 615 2.65 1.84 34.58
C PRO A 615 2.49 2.93 35.66
N GLY A 616 3.39 3.90 35.71
CA GLY A 616 3.31 5.04 36.64
C GLY A 616 2.14 5.97 36.30
N VAL A 617 1.97 6.31 35.04
CA VAL A 617 0.83 7.11 34.53
C VAL A 617 -0.50 6.43 34.87
N TRP A 618 -0.62 5.13 34.60
CA TRP A 618 -1.84 4.38 34.92
C TRP A 618 -2.10 4.28 36.42
N ALA A 619 -1.05 4.11 37.24
CA ALA A 619 -1.19 4.05 38.68
C ALA A 619 -1.81 5.35 39.25
N ASP A 620 -1.38 6.50 38.74
CA ASP A 620 -1.89 7.78 39.22
C ASP A 620 -3.30 8.06 38.66
N LEU A 621 -3.60 7.72 37.42
CA LEU A 621 -4.95 7.80 36.86
C LEU A 621 -5.93 6.85 37.59
N ASN A 622 -5.52 5.62 37.92
CA ASN A 622 -6.33 4.66 38.69
C ASN A 622 -6.65 5.18 40.10
N LYS A 623 -5.73 5.90 40.76
CA LYS A 623 -6.01 6.53 42.08
C LYS A 623 -7.15 7.53 42.03
N ALA A 624 -7.32 8.20 40.88
CA ALA A 624 -8.42 9.10 40.62
C ALA A 624 -9.71 8.39 40.14
N GLY A 625 -9.72 7.06 40.11
CA GLY A 625 -10.85 6.24 39.62
C GLY A 625 -10.96 6.13 38.12
N MET A 626 -9.97 6.63 37.37
CA MET A 626 -9.96 6.53 35.92
C MET A 626 -9.37 5.19 35.47
N VAL A 627 -9.96 4.61 34.44
CA VAL A 627 -9.59 3.29 33.91
C VAL A 627 -9.26 3.37 32.40
N SER A 628 -8.79 2.30 31.84
CA SER A 628 -8.45 2.24 30.40
C SER A 628 -9.65 2.56 29.50
N GLY A 629 -9.45 3.51 28.58
CA GLY A 629 -10.44 3.82 27.53
C GLY A 629 -10.51 2.76 26.42
N HIS A 630 -9.69 1.70 26.43
CA HIS A 630 -9.57 0.66 25.39
C HIS A 630 -9.42 1.24 23.96
N ALA A 631 -8.88 2.45 23.85
CA ALA A 631 -8.83 3.17 22.57
C ALA A 631 -7.82 2.57 21.58
N TYR A 632 -7.04 1.59 21.97
CA TYR A 632 -6.03 0.85 21.23
C TYR A 632 -6.52 -0.51 20.69
N GLY A 633 -7.55 -1.11 21.35
CA GLY A 633 -7.93 -2.50 21.11
C GLY A 633 -9.15 -2.70 20.19
N LYS A 634 -9.45 -3.98 19.92
CA LYS A 634 -10.67 -4.44 19.25
C LYS A 634 -11.76 -4.63 20.32
N SER A 635 -12.31 -3.53 20.78
CA SER A 635 -13.34 -3.48 21.83
C SER A 635 -14.18 -2.21 21.69
N LEU A 636 -15.16 -2.04 22.58
CA LEU A 636 -15.97 -0.83 22.65
C LEU A 636 -15.11 0.38 23.03
N ARG A 637 -15.25 1.44 22.24
CA ARG A 637 -14.72 2.78 22.53
C ARG A 637 -15.65 3.51 23.48
N THR A 638 -15.22 4.70 23.96
CA THR A 638 -16.13 5.61 24.69
C THR A 638 -17.42 5.79 23.90
N VAL A 639 -18.56 5.64 24.54
CA VAL A 639 -19.86 5.90 23.95
C VAL A 639 -20.05 7.41 23.86
N LYS A 640 -20.20 7.92 22.64
CA LYS A 640 -20.41 9.35 22.43
C LYS A 640 -21.87 9.71 22.77
N THR A 641 -22.08 10.70 23.63
CA THR A 641 -23.43 11.17 23.98
C THR A 641 -23.60 12.65 23.68
N CYS A 642 -24.80 13.12 23.55
CA CYS A 642 -25.12 14.53 23.72
C CYS A 642 -25.71 14.76 25.10
N VAL A 643 -25.93 16.00 25.47
CA VAL A 643 -26.33 16.38 26.86
C VAL A 643 -27.77 16.00 27.24
N GLY A 644 -28.55 15.45 26.29
CA GLY A 644 -29.88 14.88 26.53
C GLY A 644 -30.89 15.84 27.20
N THR A 645 -31.92 15.26 27.81
CA THR A 645 -32.94 16.01 28.51
C THR A 645 -32.41 16.76 29.75
N ASN A 646 -31.27 16.36 30.29
CA ASN A 646 -30.71 17.01 31.50
C ASN A 646 -30.31 18.49 31.25
N TRP A 647 -29.86 18.84 30.05
CA TRP A 647 -29.32 20.16 29.71
C TRP A 647 -29.87 20.74 28.41
N CYS A 648 -30.45 19.93 27.53
CA CYS A 648 -30.93 20.40 26.24
C CYS A 648 -32.44 20.53 26.19
N ARG A 649 -32.96 21.72 25.93
CA ARG A 649 -34.39 21.98 25.76
C ARG A 649 -35.08 21.17 24.63
N MET A 650 -34.25 20.58 23.73
CA MET A 650 -34.71 19.81 22.58
C MET A 650 -34.53 18.29 22.79
N GLY A 651 -34.02 17.88 23.94
CA GLY A 651 -33.85 16.47 24.29
C GLY A 651 -35.23 15.81 24.43
N THR A 652 -35.38 14.61 23.86
CA THR A 652 -36.60 13.81 24.01
C THR A 652 -36.44 12.76 25.11
N GLN A 653 -35.20 12.21 25.23
CA GLN A 653 -34.85 11.20 26.23
C GLN A 653 -33.49 11.48 26.86
N ASP A 654 -33.14 10.77 27.96
CA ASP A 654 -31.82 10.86 28.61
C ASP A 654 -30.76 10.07 27.82
N SER A 655 -30.13 10.73 26.88
CA SER A 655 -29.04 10.14 26.09
C SER A 655 -27.77 9.91 26.89
N THR A 656 -27.50 10.68 27.92
CA THR A 656 -26.31 10.56 28.76
C THR A 656 -26.40 9.35 29.66
N GLY A 657 -27.53 9.20 30.38
CA GLY A 657 -27.80 8.04 31.25
C GLY A 657 -27.74 6.73 30.46
N LEU A 658 -28.49 6.63 29.37
CA LEU A 658 -28.46 5.44 28.48
C LEU A 658 -27.08 5.17 27.90
N GLY A 659 -26.35 6.21 27.43
CA GLY A 659 -25.03 6.05 26.89
C GLY A 659 -24.02 5.50 27.89
N VAL A 660 -24.04 6.00 29.13
CA VAL A 660 -23.22 5.49 30.24
C VAL A 660 -23.59 4.06 30.62
N ALA A 661 -24.89 3.74 30.65
CA ALA A 661 -25.35 2.38 30.93
C ALA A 661 -24.88 1.37 29.86
N LEU A 662 -25.05 1.70 28.59
CA LEU A 662 -24.54 0.89 27.47
C LEU A 662 -23.02 0.74 27.53
N GLU A 663 -22.29 1.81 27.80
CA GLU A 663 -20.83 1.78 27.90
C GLU A 663 -20.35 0.85 29.00
N LYS A 664 -20.93 0.95 30.20
CA LYS A 664 -20.60 0.10 31.36
C LYS A 664 -20.95 -1.36 31.10
N PHE A 665 -22.09 -1.61 30.45
CA PHE A 665 -22.56 -2.97 30.18
C PHE A 665 -21.72 -3.69 29.13
N LEU A 666 -21.22 -2.99 28.11
CA LEU A 666 -20.44 -3.54 27.03
C LEU A 666 -18.93 -3.44 27.27
N TRP A 667 -18.49 -2.81 28.35
CA TRP A 667 -17.10 -2.53 28.66
C TRP A 667 -16.27 -3.80 28.84
N GLY A 668 -15.04 -3.79 28.28
CA GLY A 668 -14.08 -4.88 28.43
C GLY A 668 -14.32 -6.11 27.55
N SER A 669 -15.43 -6.15 26.80
CA SER A 669 -15.64 -7.23 25.83
C SER A 669 -14.78 -7.07 24.59
N TRP A 670 -14.11 -8.14 24.20
CA TRP A 670 -13.38 -8.18 22.95
C TRP A 670 -14.30 -8.43 21.76
N THR A 671 -14.04 -7.75 20.65
CA THR A 671 -14.82 -7.80 19.42
C THR A 671 -13.92 -8.04 18.20
N PRO A 672 -14.44 -8.47 17.03
CA PRO A 672 -13.63 -8.69 15.82
C PRO A 672 -12.83 -7.45 15.42
N HIS A 673 -13.42 -6.26 15.57
CA HIS A 673 -12.80 -4.97 15.32
C HIS A 673 -13.28 -3.95 16.37
N LYS A 674 -12.69 -2.75 16.43
CA LYS A 674 -13.18 -1.66 17.28
C LYS A 674 -14.65 -1.37 17.02
N VAL A 675 -15.42 -1.13 18.08
CA VAL A 675 -16.83 -0.72 18.02
C VAL A 675 -16.98 0.71 18.53
N LYS A 676 -17.64 1.54 17.77
CA LYS A 676 -18.00 2.91 18.12
C LYS A 676 -19.52 2.97 18.29
N LEU A 677 -19.97 3.44 19.45
CA LEU A 677 -21.37 3.60 19.78
C LEU A 677 -21.64 5.07 20.08
N ALA A 678 -22.84 5.56 19.75
CA ALA A 678 -23.29 6.89 20.15
C ALA A 678 -24.79 6.90 20.48
N VAL A 679 -25.16 7.77 21.40
CA VAL A 679 -26.55 8.01 21.81
C VAL A 679 -26.87 9.51 21.65
N SER A 680 -27.81 9.82 20.76
CA SER A 680 -28.32 11.18 20.52
C SER A 680 -29.67 11.38 21.18
N GLY A 681 -29.80 12.38 22.01
CA GLY A 681 -31.02 12.65 22.82
C GLY A 681 -32.20 13.20 22.05
N CYS A 682 -32.13 13.35 20.74
CA CYS A 682 -33.22 13.72 19.83
C CYS A 682 -32.80 13.51 18.36
N PRO A 683 -33.75 13.62 17.40
CA PRO A 683 -33.48 13.44 15.95
C PRO A 683 -32.46 14.43 15.33
N ARG A 684 -32.04 15.50 16.05
CA ARG A 684 -30.96 16.38 15.59
C ARG A 684 -29.60 15.70 15.54
N ASN A 685 -29.46 14.54 16.15
CA ASN A 685 -28.31 13.64 16.03
C ASN A 685 -26.96 14.29 16.42
N CYS A 686 -26.92 15.11 17.44
CA CYS A 686 -25.71 15.85 17.85
C CYS A 686 -24.54 14.93 18.27
N ALA A 687 -24.80 13.70 18.71
CA ALA A 687 -23.78 12.70 18.98
C ALA A 687 -23.34 11.90 17.74
N GLU A 688 -23.88 12.20 16.56
CA GLU A 688 -23.58 11.54 15.28
C GLU A 688 -23.88 10.03 15.33
N ALA A 689 -24.99 9.63 15.94
CA ALA A 689 -25.38 8.23 16.11
C ALA A 689 -25.53 7.51 14.76
N THR A 690 -26.06 8.21 13.73
CA THR A 690 -26.35 7.64 12.41
C THR A 690 -25.11 7.43 11.50
N CYS A 691 -23.90 7.54 12.05
CA CYS A 691 -22.65 7.20 11.33
C CYS A 691 -21.68 6.37 12.21
N LYS A 692 -22.20 5.71 13.23
CA LYS A 692 -21.41 4.84 14.11
C LYS A 692 -21.66 3.36 13.79
N ASP A 693 -20.82 2.48 14.34
CA ASP A 693 -21.04 1.03 14.23
C ASP A 693 -22.39 0.63 14.81
N ILE A 694 -22.77 1.27 15.93
CA ILE A 694 -24.10 1.20 16.55
C ILE A 694 -24.49 2.61 16.97
N GLY A 695 -25.74 2.99 16.74
CA GLY A 695 -26.28 4.30 17.08
C GLY A 695 -27.67 4.23 17.68
N VAL A 696 -27.92 5.04 18.70
CA VAL A 696 -29.25 5.22 19.29
C VAL A 696 -29.67 6.67 19.09
N VAL A 697 -30.84 6.87 18.49
CA VAL A 697 -31.46 8.20 18.34
C VAL A 697 -32.75 8.20 19.15
N CYS A 698 -32.77 9.03 20.20
CA CYS A 698 -33.96 9.21 21.01
C CYS A 698 -35.04 9.95 20.24
N VAL A 699 -36.27 9.45 20.33
CA VAL A 699 -37.47 10.02 19.69
C VAL A 699 -38.60 10.08 20.73
N ASP A 700 -39.69 10.79 20.43
CA ASP A 700 -40.84 10.91 21.39
C ASP A 700 -41.48 9.55 21.69
N SER A 701 -41.43 8.61 20.73
CA SER A 701 -41.98 7.25 20.87
C SER A 701 -40.98 6.23 21.44
N GLY A 702 -39.79 6.64 21.91
CA GLY A 702 -38.79 5.73 22.45
C GLY A 702 -37.41 5.95 21.84
N TYR A 703 -36.78 4.87 21.28
CA TYR A 703 -35.40 4.84 20.87
C TYR A 703 -35.24 4.19 19.50
N GLU A 704 -34.74 4.91 18.52
CA GLU A 704 -34.39 4.31 17.24
C GLU A 704 -32.98 3.70 17.34
N LEU A 705 -32.90 2.38 17.27
CA LEU A 705 -31.63 1.65 17.23
C LEU A 705 -31.17 1.49 15.78
N HIS A 706 -29.95 1.94 15.55
CA HIS A 706 -29.27 1.91 14.25
C HIS A 706 -27.98 1.10 14.34
N TYR A 707 -27.53 0.52 13.21
CA TYR A 707 -26.28 -0.22 13.12
C TYR A 707 -25.63 -0.13 11.74
N ALA A 708 -24.41 -0.67 11.60
CA ALA A 708 -23.65 -0.78 10.36
C ALA A 708 -23.19 0.56 9.74
N GLY A 709 -23.08 1.62 10.53
CA GLY A 709 -22.49 2.88 10.07
C GLY A 709 -20.96 2.89 10.08
N ALA A 710 -20.40 3.78 9.31
CA ALA A 710 -18.96 4.03 9.24
C ALA A 710 -18.67 5.50 8.94
N ALA A 711 -17.70 6.09 9.67
CA ALA A 711 -17.19 7.43 9.41
C ALA A 711 -15.66 7.39 9.55
N GLY A 712 -14.98 7.16 8.45
CA GLY A 712 -13.53 7.05 8.36
C GLY A 712 -13.12 7.09 6.88
N ILE A 713 -12.19 6.23 6.45
CA ILE A 713 -11.82 6.08 5.03
C ILE A 713 -13.06 5.68 4.20
N HIS A 714 -13.87 4.78 4.74
CA HIS A 714 -15.20 4.45 4.20
C HIS A 714 -16.26 5.22 4.98
N ILE A 715 -17.18 5.87 4.28
CA ILE A 715 -18.29 6.64 4.85
C ILE A 715 -19.58 5.95 4.46
N GLN A 716 -20.38 5.57 5.47
CA GLN A 716 -21.65 4.89 5.30
C GLN A 716 -22.62 5.31 6.42
N GLY A 717 -23.81 5.71 6.07
CA GLY A 717 -24.90 5.90 7.02
C GLY A 717 -25.32 4.57 7.66
N THR A 718 -25.94 4.64 8.83
CA THR A 718 -26.47 3.45 9.52
C THR A 718 -27.75 2.95 8.89
N THR A 719 -28.02 1.66 9.03
CA THR A 719 -29.33 1.04 8.81
C THR A 719 -30.12 1.07 10.13
N LYS A 720 -31.37 1.53 10.10
CA LYS A 720 -32.27 1.45 11.25
C LYS A 720 -32.70 -0.01 11.45
N LEU A 721 -32.44 -0.52 12.65
CA LEU A 721 -32.86 -1.86 13.04
C LEU A 721 -34.32 -1.86 13.53
N ALA A 722 -34.63 -1.02 14.53
CA ALA A 722 -35.97 -0.93 15.14
C ALA A 722 -36.20 0.42 15.83
N THR A 723 -37.47 0.70 16.19
CA THR A 723 -37.83 1.63 17.25
C THR A 723 -38.21 0.81 18.47
N LEU A 724 -37.57 1.03 19.60
CA LEU A 724 -37.72 0.31 20.86
C LEU A 724 -38.38 1.23 21.90
N GLU A 725 -39.12 0.67 22.83
CA GLU A 725 -39.95 1.44 23.72
C GLU A 725 -39.23 1.83 25.02
N SER A 726 -38.24 1.03 25.45
CA SER A 726 -37.53 1.24 26.73
C SER A 726 -36.01 1.14 26.63
N GLU A 727 -35.31 1.64 27.63
CA GLU A 727 -33.86 1.52 27.76
C GLU A 727 -33.43 0.06 27.96
N GLU A 728 -34.21 -0.73 28.69
CA GLU A 728 -33.96 -2.15 28.90
C GLU A 728 -34.00 -2.92 27.59
N GLU A 729 -34.92 -2.58 26.69
CA GLU A 729 -35.02 -3.17 25.35
C GLU A 729 -33.82 -2.78 24.50
N VAL A 730 -33.41 -1.51 24.56
CA VAL A 730 -32.19 -1.06 23.86
C VAL A 730 -30.96 -1.82 24.35
N MET A 731 -30.83 -2.02 25.65
CA MET A 731 -29.73 -2.78 26.25
C MET A 731 -29.74 -4.23 25.80
N GLU A 732 -30.90 -4.92 25.84
CA GLU A 732 -31.04 -6.32 25.41
C GLU A 732 -30.71 -6.49 23.93
N VAL A 733 -31.34 -5.71 23.06
CA VAL A 733 -31.19 -5.82 21.59
C VAL A 733 -29.75 -5.48 21.20
N THR A 734 -29.15 -4.45 21.78
CA THR A 734 -27.75 -4.07 21.51
C THR A 734 -26.78 -5.18 21.92
N ALA A 735 -26.97 -5.76 23.11
CA ALA A 735 -26.11 -6.84 23.61
C ALA A 735 -26.24 -8.12 22.77
N ALA A 736 -27.48 -8.49 22.39
CA ALA A 736 -27.74 -9.63 21.52
C ALA A 736 -27.06 -9.46 20.15
N MET A 737 -27.18 -8.28 19.53
CA MET A 737 -26.53 -7.97 18.27
C MET A 737 -24.99 -7.96 18.40
N MET A 738 -24.45 -7.42 19.49
CA MET A 738 -23.02 -7.48 19.80
C MET A 738 -22.52 -8.91 19.92
N GLN A 739 -23.28 -9.80 20.57
CA GLN A 739 -22.89 -11.21 20.70
C GLN A 739 -22.95 -11.93 19.36
N MET A 740 -24.01 -11.68 18.56
CA MET A 740 -24.10 -12.21 17.20
C MET A 740 -22.88 -11.79 16.36
N TYR A 741 -22.52 -10.49 16.42
CA TYR A 741 -21.32 -10.00 15.74
C TYR A 741 -20.03 -10.64 16.27
N ARG A 742 -19.89 -10.83 17.59
CA ARG A 742 -18.73 -11.50 18.19
C ARG A 742 -18.60 -12.95 17.74
N GLU A 743 -19.70 -13.68 17.60
CA GLU A 743 -19.74 -15.07 17.21
C GLU A 743 -19.62 -15.33 15.72
N GLN A 744 -19.98 -14.36 14.86
CA GLN A 744 -20.03 -14.52 13.42
C GLN A 744 -19.00 -13.65 12.67
N GLY A 745 -18.57 -12.54 13.27
CA GLY A 745 -17.63 -11.61 12.65
C GLY A 745 -16.24 -12.21 12.48
N PHE A 746 -15.59 -11.95 11.34
CA PHE A 746 -14.21 -12.33 11.12
C PHE A 746 -13.26 -11.34 11.80
N TYR A 747 -12.13 -11.82 12.24
CA TYR A 747 -11.13 -10.93 12.86
C TYR A 747 -10.73 -9.81 11.89
N LEU A 748 -10.75 -8.55 12.36
CA LEU A 748 -10.61 -7.30 11.60
C LEU A 748 -11.81 -6.92 10.72
N GLU A 749 -12.91 -7.66 10.75
CA GLU A 749 -14.14 -7.29 10.04
C GLU A 749 -14.93 -6.26 10.85
N ARG A 750 -15.31 -5.12 10.23
CA ARG A 750 -16.16 -4.08 10.85
C ARG A 750 -17.63 -4.50 10.81
N ILE A 751 -18.45 -3.95 11.71
CA ILE A 751 -19.90 -4.26 11.77
C ILE A 751 -20.59 -4.05 10.42
N TYR A 752 -20.29 -2.99 9.68
CA TYR A 752 -20.91 -2.78 8.38
C TYR A 752 -20.55 -3.88 7.36
N LYS A 753 -19.30 -4.34 7.30
CA LYS A 753 -18.89 -5.45 6.43
C LYS A 753 -19.50 -6.79 6.85
N TRP A 754 -19.57 -7.02 8.15
CA TRP A 754 -20.24 -8.19 8.71
C TRP A 754 -21.73 -8.18 8.37
N ALA A 755 -22.39 -7.03 8.49
CA ALA A 755 -23.82 -6.88 8.15
C ALA A 755 -24.09 -7.13 6.67
N ASP A 756 -23.24 -6.60 5.77
CA ASP A 756 -23.34 -6.83 4.32
C ASP A 756 -23.14 -8.32 3.99
N ARG A 757 -22.17 -8.99 4.66
CA ARG A 757 -21.86 -10.42 4.43
C ARG A 757 -22.95 -11.38 4.98
N VAL A 758 -23.48 -11.11 6.15
CA VAL A 758 -24.52 -11.94 6.79
C VAL A 758 -25.89 -11.67 6.23
N GLY A 759 -26.13 -10.45 5.77
CA GLY A 759 -27.41 -9.96 5.29
C GLY A 759 -28.23 -9.25 6.38
N HIS A 760 -28.73 -8.08 6.05
CA HIS A 760 -29.52 -7.25 6.97
C HIS A 760 -30.82 -7.94 7.41
N ASP A 761 -31.45 -8.70 6.50
CA ASP A 761 -32.67 -9.46 6.81
C ASP A 761 -32.42 -10.57 7.81
N THR A 762 -31.29 -11.31 7.69
CA THR A 762 -30.92 -12.36 8.64
C THR A 762 -30.64 -11.77 10.03
N ILE A 763 -29.98 -10.62 10.09
CA ILE A 763 -29.71 -9.95 11.38
C ILE A 763 -31.03 -9.52 12.01
N ARG A 764 -31.94 -8.93 11.22
CA ARG A 764 -33.27 -8.54 11.67
C ARG A 764 -34.08 -9.72 12.19
N GLU A 765 -34.13 -10.80 11.42
CA GLU A 765 -34.84 -12.03 11.77
C GLU A 765 -34.32 -12.59 13.12
N GLN A 766 -33.01 -12.73 13.28
CA GLN A 766 -32.44 -13.33 14.48
C GLN A 766 -32.50 -12.42 15.72
N ILE A 767 -32.42 -11.11 15.54
CA ILE A 767 -32.34 -10.17 16.67
C ILE A 767 -33.69 -9.54 17.01
N LEU A 768 -34.60 -9.33 16.04
CA LEU A 768 -35.90 -8.70 16.29
C LEU A 768 -37.06 -9.68 16.20
N ASP A 769 -37.15 -10.39 15.07
CA ASP A 769 -38.35 -11.14 14.75
C ASP A 769 -38.41 -12.50 15.48
N ASN A 770 -37.25 -12.97 16.01
CA ASN A 770 -37.15 -14.18 16.83
C ASN A 770 -36.69 -13.89 18.27
N PRO A 771 -37.63 -13.71 19.23
CA PRO A 771 -37.31 -13.39 20.61
C PRO A 771 -36.49 -14.48 21.32
N GLU A 772 -36.66 -15.75 20.98
CA GLU A 772 -35.90 -16.85 21.57
C GLU A 772 -34.42 -16.78 21.17
N THR A 773 -34.16 -16.58 19.89
CA THR A 773 -32.81 -16.42 19.36
C THR A 773 -32.14 -15.17 19.94
N ARG A 774 -32.83 -14.03 19.98
CA ARG A 774 -32.38 -12.80 20.66
C ARG A 774 -32.00 -13.07 22.10
N ARG A 775 -32.88 -13.73 22.86
CA ARG A 775 -32.62 -14.05 24.27
C ARG A 775 -31.41 -14.96 24.44
N ALA A 776 -31.22 -15.95 23.56
CA ALA A 776 -30.07 -16.83 23.58
C ALA A 776 -28.77 -16.09 23.33
N TYR A 777 -28.72 -15.11 22.39
CA TYR A 777 -27.56 -14.24 22.19
C TYR A 777 -27.31 -13.35 23.40
N TYR A 778 -28.34 -12.74 23.97
CA TYR A 778 -28.23 -11.90 25.14
C TYR A 778 -27.67 -12.68 26.34
N ASP A 779 -28.19 -13.87 26.63
CA ASP A 779 -27.73 -14.69 27.75
C ASP A 779 -26.25 -15.11 27.58
N ARG A 780 -25.83 -15.45 26.36
CA ARG A 780 -24.42 -15.74 26.06
C ARG A 780 -23.55 -14.47 26.20
N PHE A 781 -24.05 -13.32 25.83
CA PHE A 781 -23.35 -12.05 26.05
C PHE A 781 -23.14 -11.82 27.56
N VAL A 782 -24.20 -11.89 28.36
CA VAL A 782 -24.14 -11.71 29.79
C VAL A 782 -23.19 -12.71 30.46
N PHE A 783 -23.22 -13.97 30.06
CA PHE A 783 -22.26 -14.98 30.49
C PHE A 783 -20.82 -14.59 30.15
N SER A 784 -20.56 -14.18 28.92
CA SER A 784 -19.21 -13.81 28.47
C SER A 784 -18.66 -12.56 29.20
N GLN A 785 -19.53 -11.65 29.64
CA GLN A 785 -19.12 -10.44 30.38
C GLN A 785 -18.56 -10.73 31.76
N GLN A 786 -18.83 -11.91 32.36
CA GLN A 786 -18.19 -12.34 33.61
C GLN A 786 -16.67 -12.51 33.47
N PHE A 787 -16.18 -12.70 32.23
CA PHE A 787 -14.77 -12.90 31.90
C PHE A 787 -14.18 -11.71 31.08
N ALA A 788 -14.89 -10.60 31.07
CA ALA A 788 -14.43 -9.40 30.37
C ALA A 788 -13.23 -8.75 31.07
N GLN A 789 -12.27 -8.28 30.29
CA GLN A 789 -11.12 -7.53 30.80
C GLN A 789 -11.51 -6.06 31.01
N THR A 790 -11.93 -5.70 32.23
CA THR A 790 -12.44 -4.38 32.50
C THR A 790 -11.37 -3.31 32.70
N ASP A 791 -10.32 -3.58 33.48
CA ASP A 791 -9.22 -2.62 33.65
C ASP A 791 -7.81 -3.25 33.50
N PRO A 792 -7.28 -3.32 32.29
CA PRO A 792 -5.95 -3.83 32.06
C PRO A 792 -4.84 -2.97 32.67
N TRP A 793 -5.09 -1.70 32.98
CA TRP A 793 -4.11 -0.82 33.60
C TRP A 793 -3.81 -1.26 35.04
N SER A 794 -4.85 -1.52 35.85
CA SER A 794 -4.66 -2.03 37.20
C SER A 794 -3.92 -3.37 37.25
N GLU A 795 -4.16 -4.26 36.28
CA GLU A 795 -3.43 -5.50 36.15
C GLU A 795 -1.92 -5.25 35.91
N ARG A 796 -1.56 -4.29 35.06
CA ARG A 796 -0.14 -3.97 34.75
C ARG A 796 0.51 -3.21 35.89
N VAL A 797 -0.19 -2.32 36.56
CA VAL A 797 0.27 -1.64 37.78
C VAL A 797 0.59 -2.66 38.86
N SER A 798 -0.20 -3.74 39.04
CA SER A 798 0.08 -4.84 39.95
C SER A 798 1.22 -5.76 39.55
N GLY A 799 1.82 -5.58 38.33
CA GLY A 799 3.01 -6.28 37.88
C GLY A 799 2.79 -7.35 36.83
N LYS A 800 1.57 -7.53 36.30
CA LYS A 800 1.32 -8.43 35.16
C LYS A 800 2.06 -7.88 33.93
N ASP A 801 2.73 -8.78 33.19
CA ASP A 801 3.52 -8.46 31.99
C ASP A 801 4.57 -7.35 32.19
N LYS A 802 5.16 -7.28 33.38
CA LYS A 802 6.17 -6.26 33.77
C LYS A 802 7.33 -6.13 32.78
N HIS A 803 7.70 -7.22 32.10
CA HIS A 803 8.80 -7.24 31.13
C HIS A 803 8.52 -6.34 29.90
N GLU A 804 7.24 -6.13 29.52
CA GLU A 804 6.83 -5.31 28.38
C GLU A 804 7.19 -3.81 28.56
N PHE A 805 7.32 -3.34 29.80
CA PHE A 805 7.53 -1.92 30.12
C PHE A 805 8.98 -1.58 30.51
N LYS A 806 9.90 -2.53 30.40
CA LYS A 806 11.31 -2.26 30.61
C LYS A 806 11.90 -1.52 29.41
N PRO A 807 12.82 -0.54 29.64
CA PRO A 807 13.60 0.02 28.57
C PRO A 807 14.33 -1.08 27.81
N MET A 808 14.45 -0.96 26.50
CA MET A 808 15.34 -1.85 25.73
C MET A 808 16.80 -1.58 26.15
N ALA A 809 17.56 -2.65 26.41
CA ALA A 809 18.97 -2.51 26.67
C ALA A 809 19.65 -1.91 25.44
N ASP A 810 20.50 -0.89 25.66
CA ASP A 810 21.34 -0.35 24.60
C ASP A 810 22.48 -1.35 24.32
N LEU A 811 22.35 -2.09 23.22
CA LEU A 811 23.34 -3.07 22.77
C LEU A 811 24.70 -2.44 22.39
N SER A 812 24.76 -1.12 22.25
CA SER A 812 26.01 -0.38 22.01
C SER A 812 26.78 -0.02 23.28
N SER A 813 26.18 -0.23 24.46
CA SER A 813 26.85 0.08 25.75
C SER A 813 27.99 -0.90 26.04
N PRO A 814 29.23 -0.42 26.28
CA PRO A 814 30.34 -1.31 26.65
C PRO A 814 30.09 -1.89 28.04
N GLY A 815 29.85 -3.19 28.14
CA GLY A 815 29.62 -3.89 29.40
C GLY A 815 28.59 -5.03 29.39
N LEU A 816 27.86 -5.25 28.32
CA LEU A 816 27.04 -6.46 28.16
C LEU A 816 27.97 -7.64 27.83
N SER A 817 28.34 -8.44 28.87
CA SER A 817 29.04 -9.70 28.65
C SER A 817 28.12 -10.66 27.91
N THR A 818 28.61 -11.23 26.84
CA THR A 818 27.92 -12.27 26.04
C THR A 818 27.96 -13.66 26.70
N SER A 819 28.16 -13.75 28.00
CA SER A 819 28.07 -15.03 28.72
C SER A 819 26.65 -15.30 29.16
N MET A 820 25.81 -15.75 28.22
CA MET A 820 24.69 -16.61 28.54
C MET A 820 25.21 -18.05 28.63
N GLU A 821 25.47 -18.56 29.83
CA GLU A 821 25.52 -20.01 30.03
C GLU A 821 24.17 -20.62 29.67
N PRO A 822 24.10 -21.70 28.91
CA PRO A 822 22.84 -22.37 28.65
C PRO A 822 22.33 -22.93 30.00
N ALA A 823 21.09 -22.61 30.32
CA ALA A 823 20.39 -23.25 31.44
C ALA A 823 20.24 -24.74 31.13
N GLU A 824 20.74 -25.59 32.03
CA GLU A 824 20.53 -27.05 32.05
C GLU A 824 19.03 -27.43 32.14
#